data_12d7571596fda4ad5c2ed7ce67238582
#
_entry.id   12d7571596fda4ad5c2ed7ce67238582
#
_cell.length_a   1.000
_cell.length_b   1.000
_cell.length_c   1.000
_cell.angle_alpha   90.00
_cell.angle_beta   90.00
_cell.angle_gamma   90.00
#
_symmetry.space_group_name_H-M   'P 1'
#
loop_
_entity.id
_entity.type
_entity.pdbx_description
1 polymer ?
#
loop_
_entity_poly.entity_id
_entity_poly.type
_entity_poly.pdbx_seq_one_letter_code
_entity_poly.pdbx_strand_id
1 'polypeptide(L)'
;MTAKHLACTAMRAIRTGLVSTAIFQLAVGSSFANGQTATPPSRDNDTATPIKHVIVIIGENRTFDHIFATYVPVKGETVNNLLSEGIIKADGTPGPNFPKAEQKAASDTPPDAFLLSPTTSSLPGSVLPAPINGGPTDSYVKNDSLSLAKQSENGLPADYYAYLVTGGSGLTGKVPDTRIKNVNALPPGPFQLTNGDTFTYNSYAASPVHRFYQMWQQLDCDVSHATASNPSGCDAALFPWVETTVGAGTNGLAQPATFSTEYSPSATITGEGSTSMGFYNVQNGDAPYFKYLADHYAMSDNFHQSVDGGTGANHIMFGHGDAIWFSDGKGNPATPPHNVTVAAGTANAGVVDEVENPNPAAKTNNWYTEDGYGGGSFGAKSYGGGSYTNCSDTTQPGVAPITKYLASLPNPIAPNCEAGHYYLMNNYNPGYFGNGNNAYTDTNANNTVFTIPPSSVPSIGDDLIKNHVSWKYYGDQWNNYVPDPYQLNFNAIGKLTDEYCNICNPFQYDTSIMGNATVRAAHIQDTENLYSDIKAGTLPAVSIVKPSGLVDGHPSSSKLDLFEGFTKKIVDEVKKNPTLWKDTAIFITEDEGGGFYDSGYVQPLDYFGDGTRIPLIVVSPYTKAGHIAHDYADHVSILKFIEANWGVETVSTRSRDNYPNPIATADNPYVPVNSPAIDDLMSLFTFSYQ
;
A
#
# COMPACT_ATOMS: atom_id res chain seq x y z
N MET A 1 -27.85 17.17 54.50
CA MET A 1 -28.76 16.57 55.50
C MET A 1 -28.84 15.10 55.17
N THR A 2 -28.07 14.36 55.92
CA THR A 2 -28.46 13.21 56.77
C THR A 2 -28.96 12.01 55.96
N ALA A 3 -28.24 10.98 55.79
CA ALA A 3 -27.55 10.06 56.70
C ALA A 3 -28.34 8.78 57.01
N LYS A 4 -27.69 7.64 56.84
CA LYS A 4 -27.68 6.46 57.75
C LYS A 4 -28.85 5.48 57.66
N HIS A 5 -28.79 4.17 57.81
CA HIS A 5 -27.84 3.24 58.43
C HIS A 5 -28.17 1.80 57.93
N LEU A 6 -27.23 0.91 57.77
CA LEU A 6 -26.81 -0.22 58.63
C LEU A 6 -27.95 -1.26 58.94
N ALA A 7 -27.80 -2.52 58.96
CA ALA A 7 -26.79 -3.51 59.16
C ALA A 7 -27.48 -4.90 59.23
N CYS A 8 -26.86 -5.94 58.83
CA CYS A 8 -26.27 -7.02 59.64
C CYS A 8 -27.13 -8.20 60.12
N THR A 9 -26.57 -9.41 60.02
CA THR A 9 -26.69 -10.62 60.88
C THR A 9 -27.88 -11.56 60.66
N ALA A 10 -27.84 -12.85 60.76
CA ALA A 10 -26.84 -13.90 60.98
C ALA A 10 -27.50 -15.29 60.83
N MET A 11 -26.67 -16.28 60.62
CA MET A 11 -26.75 -17.70 60.99
C MET A 11 -28.05 -18.35 61.47
N ARG A 12 -28.33 -19.54 60.96
CA ARG A 12 -28.42 -20.76 61.80
C ARG A 12 -28.36 -22.07 61.02
N ALA A 13 -27.49 -22.94 61.46
CA ALA A 13 -27.38 -24.33 61.08
C ALA A 13 -28.39 -25.21 61.82
N ILE A 14 -28.86 -26.27 61.21
CA ILE A 14 -29.36 -27.46 61.95
C ILE A 14 -28.84 -28.73 61.26
N ARG A 15 -28.26 -29.59 62.10
CA ARG A 15 -27.82 -30.98 61.88
C ARG A 15 -29.02 -31.90 61.90
N THR A 16 -28.97 -33.04 61.19
CA THR A 16 -28.92 -34.44 61.67
C THR A 16 -29.60 -35.38 60.68
N GLY A 17 -28.96 -36.56 60.52
CA GLY A 17 -29.62 -37.75 60.08
C GLY A 17 -28.78 -38.69 59.23
N LEU A 18 -27.96 -39.54 59.87
CA LEU A 18 -27.31 -40.74 59.27
C LEU A 18 -28.38 -41.80 58.92
N VAL A 19 -28.30 -42.38 57.72
CA VAL A 19 -28.64 -43.79 57.50
C VAL A 19 -27.63 -44.38 56.53
N SER A 20 -26.88 -45.39 57.00
CA SER A 20 -25.93 -46.18 56.24
C SER A 20 -26.66 -47.27 55.46
N THR A 21 -26.41 -47.31 54.14
CA THR A 21 -26.66 -48.52 53.36
C THR A 21 -25.47 -48.77 52.47
N ALA A 22 -24.71 -49.82 52.79
CA ALA A 22 -23.59 -50.30 52.03
C ALA A 22 -24.06 -51.00 50.74
N ILE A 23 -23.66 -50.49 49.60
CA ILE A 23 -23.77 -51.21 48.32
C ILE A 23 -22.33 -51.31 47.77
N PHE A 24 -21.90 -52.56 47.65
CA PHE A 24 -20.68 -52.92 46.93
C PHE A 24 -20.82 -52.59 45.45
N GLN A 25 -20.10 -51.62 44.94
CA GLN A 25 -19.91 -51.40 43.53
C GLN A 25 -18.47 -51.69 43.12
N LEU A 26 -18.32 -52.66 42.22
CA LEU A 26 -17.05 -52.92 41.54
C LEU A 26 -16.59 -51.61 40.85
N ALA A 27 -15.45 -51.12 41.24
CA ALA A 27 -14.76 -50.06 40.52
C ALA A 27 -14.13 -50.66 39.25
N VAL A 28 -14.79 -50.51 38.11
CA VAL A 28 -14.13 -50.57 36.82
C VAL A 28 -13.44 -49.22 36.62
N GLY A 29 -12.14 -49.19 36.81
CA GLY A 29 -11.28 -48.03 36.58
C GLY A 29 -11.28 -47.70 35.09
N SER A 30 -12.13 -46.79 34.66
CA SER A 30 -11.98 -46.09 33.38
C SER A 30 -10.88 -45.02 33.58
N SER A 31 -9.66 -45.38 33.20
CA SER A 31 -8.60 -44.40 32.98
C SER A 31 -9.06 -43.51 31.81
N PHE A 32 -9.67 -42.37 32.11
CA PHE A 32 -9.71 -41.31 31.15
C PHE A 32 -8.27 -40.86 30.95
N ALA A 33 -7.61 -41.38 29.92
CA ALA A 33 -6.46 -40.77 29.35
C ALA A 33 -6.89 -39.34 28.97
N ASN A 34 -6.40 -38.33 29.68
CA ASN A 34 -6.37 -36.96 29.17
C ASN A 34 -5.55 -37.04 27.89
N GLY A 35 -6.24 -37.16 26.78
CA GLY A 35 -5.64 -36.94 25.49
C GLY A 35 -5.29 -35.45 25.43
N GLN A 36 -4.11 -35.08 25.90
CA GLN A 36 -3.44 -33.91 25.38
C GLN A 36 -3.31 -34.19 23.90
N THR A 37 -4.15 -33.54 23.09
CA THR A 37 -3.92 -33.45 21.65
C THR A 37 -2.56 -32.77 21.52
N ALA A 38 -1.55 -33.56 21.14
CA ALA A 38 -0.22 -33.03 20.88
C ALA A 38 -0.39 -31.89 19.86
N THR A 39 0.13 -30.73 20.18
CA THR A 39 0.21 -29.63 19.20
C THR A 39 0.89 -30.18 17.96
N PRO A 40 0.30 -30.05 16.77
CA PRO A 40 0.94 -30.51 15.55
C PRO A 40 2.35 -29.89 15.44
N PRO A 41 3.31 -30.62 14.87
CA PRO A 41 4.66 -30.10 14.71
C PRO A 41 4.63 -28.88 13.77
N SER A 42 5.49 -27.89 14.02
CA SER A 42 5.72 -26.77 13.10
C SER A 42 6.23 -27.30 11.75
N ARG A 43 5.75 -26.68 10.67
CA ARG A 43 6.19 -26.94 9.30
C ARG A 43 7.21 -25.92 8.77
N ASP A 44 7.78 -25.09 9.62
CA ASP A 44 8.70 -24.03 9.21
C ASP A 44 9.87 -24.51 8.36
N ASN A 45 10.29 -25.75 8.56
CA ASN A 45 11.39 -26.37 7.81
C ASN A 45 10.93 -27.25 6.64
N ASP A 46 9.63 -27.43 6.44
CA ASP A 46 9.06 -28.24 5.36
C ASP A 46 8.89 -27.39 4.10
N THR A 47 10.00 -26.98 3.49
CA THR A 47 10.03 -26.07 2.35
C THR A 47 10.48 -26.74 1.08
N ALA A 48 9.92 -26.33 -0.05
CA ALA A 48 10.30 -26.80 -1.39
C ALA A 48 11.67 -26.26 -1.83
N THR A 49 12.10 -25.13 -1.27
CA THR A 49 13.40 -24.50 -1.54
C THR A 49 14.28 -24.49 -0.28
N PRO A 50 15.54 -24.08 -0.36
CA PRO A 50 16.38 -23.87 0.83
C PRO A 50 15.91 -22.72 1.74
N ILE A 51 14.98 -21.87 1.31
CA ILE A 51 14.49 -20.72 2.09
C ILE A 51 13.61 -21.21 3.23
N LYS A 52 13.98 -20.84 4.45
CA LYS A 52 13.25 -21.14 5.71
C LYS A 52 12.64 -19.90 6.34
N HIS A 53 13.14 -18.73 5.95
CA HIS A 53 12.67 -17.44 6.44
C HIS A 53 12.44 -16.51 5.25
N VAL A 54 11.21 -15.99 5.15
CA VAL A 54 10.83 -14.92 4.23
C VAL A 54 10.60 -13.66 5.07
N ILE A 55 11.24 -12.56 4.70
CA ILE A 55 10.98 -11.23 5.25
C ILE A 55 10.47 -10.36 4.10
N VAL A 56 9.30 -9.73 4.26
CA VAL A 56 8.76 -8.78 3.30
C VAL A 56 8.77 -7.40 3.93
N ILE A 57 9.50 -6.45 3.34
CA ILE A 57 9.58 -5.05 3.80
C ILE A 57 8.82 -4.20 2.80
N ILE A 58 7.81 -3.45 3.25
CA ILE A 58 6.93 -2.67 2.38
C ILE A 58 7.06 -1.19 2.73
N GLY A 59 7.61 -0.40 1.78
CA GLY A 59 7.67 1.06 1.83
C GLY A 59 6.42 1.72 1.26
N GLU A 60 6.50 3.02 0.96
CA GLU A 60 5.36 3.84 0.56
C GLU A 60 5.62 4.67 -0.69
N ASN A 61 4.73 4.45 -1.66
CA ASN A 61 4.33 5.35 -2.72
C ASN A 61 5.42 5.73 -3.72
N ARG A 62 6.07 4.71 -4.34
CA ARG A 62 7.09 4.94 -5.37
C ARG A 62 6.96 3.97 -6.53
N THR A 63 6.85 4.48 -7.75
CA THR A 63 6.92 3.64 -8.96
C THR A 63 8.36 3.19 -9.24
N PHE A 64 8.47 2.18 -10.10
CA PHE A 64 9.76 1.69 -10.56
C PHE A 64 10.57 2.81 -11.24
N ASP A 65 9.99 3.51 -12.20
CA ASP A 65 10.67 4.62 -12.88
C ASP A 65 10.92 5.83 -11.99
N HIS A 66 10.12 6.06 -10.96
CA HIS A 66 10.39 7.13 -10.02
C HIS A 66 11.74 6.94 -9.30
N ILE A 67 12.13 5.68 -9.02
CA ILE A 67 13.41 5.36 -8.36
C ILE A 67 14.48 4.96 -9.38
N PHE A 68 14.17 4.04 -10.30
CA PHE A 68 15.13 3.37 -11.17
C PHE A 68 15.13 3.88 -12.62
N ALA A 69 14.57 5.07 -12.89
CA ALA A 69 14.50 5.67 -14.23
C ALA A 69 15.80 5.62 -15.03
N THR A 70 16.94 5.79 -14.35
CA THR A 70 18.27 5.85 -14.96
C THR A 70 19.16 4.66 -14.58
N TYR A 71 18.60 3.62 -13.97
CA TYR A 71 19.38 2.44 -13.59
C TYR A 71 19.96 1.75 -14.83
N VAL A 72 21.25 1.42 -14.77
CA VAL A 72 21.95 0.62 -15.78
C VAL A 72 22.34 -0.70 -15.13
N PRO A 73 21.83 -1.84 -15.63
CA PRO A 73 22.08 -3.13 -15.03
C PRO A 73 23.52 -3.59 -15.19
N VAL A 74 23.92 -4.59 -14.43
CA VAL A 74 25.21 -5.25 -14.58
C VAL A 74 25.31 -5.90 -15.97
N LYS A 75 26.55 -6.10 -16.44
CA LYS A 75 26.78 -6.64 -17.77
C LYS A 75 26.09 -7.99 -18.01
N GLY A 76 25.25 -8.04 -19.03
CA GLY A 76 24.54 -9.24 -19.49
C GLY A 76 23.09 -9.32 -19.03
N GLU A 77 22.64 -8.39 -18.19
CA GLU A 77 21.24 -8.20 -17.83
C GLU A 77 20.65 -7.01 -18.61
N THR A 78 19.34 -6.96 -18.70
CA THR A 78 18.55 -5.86 -19.29
C THR A 78 17.59 -5.31 -18.26
N VAL A 79 17.10 -4.10 -18.48
CA VAL A 79 16.08 -3.46 -17.65
C VAL A 79 15.16 -2.65 -18.55
N ASN A 80 13.87 -2.62 -18.24
CA ASN A 80 12.93 -1.69 -18.86
C ASN A 80 12.73 -0.48 -17.95
N ASN A 81 13.22 0.69 -18.38
CA ASN A 81 13.06 1.97 -17.67
C ASN A 81 13.18 3.15 -18.64
N LEU A 82 12.97 4.36 -18.16
CA LEU A 82 13.01 5.56 -19.00
C LEU A 82 14.31 5.72 -19.79
N LEU A 83 15.47 5.33 -19.20
CA LEU A 83 16.76 5.41 -19.86
C LEU A 83 16.90 4.35 -20.96
N SER A 84 16.58 3.09 -20.69
CA SER A 84 16.71 2.00 -21.66
C SER A 84 15.75 2.15 -22.83
N GLU A 85 14.58 2.73 -22.59
CA GLU A 85 13.60 3.06 -23.62
C GLU A 85 14.00 4.31 -24.45
N GLY A 86 15.02 5.04 -24.03
CA GLY A 86 15.49 6.26 -24.67
C GLY A 86 14.53 7.45 -24.49
N ILE A 87 13.62 7.37 -23.53
CA ILE A 87 12.74 8.48 -23.13
C ILE A 87 13.56 9.61 -22.52
N ILE A 88 14.52 9.24 -21.65
CA ILE A 88 15.49 10.16 -21.08
C ILE A 88 16.92 9.72 -21.41
N LYS A 89 17.88 10.61 -21.20
CA LYS A 89 19.31 10.33 -21.20
C LYS A 89 19.82 10.09 -19.78
N ALA A 90 21.05 9.60 -19.65
CA ALA A 90 21.67 9.35 -18.34
C ALA A 90 21.82 10.60 -17.46
N ASP A 91 21.86 11.78 -18.07
CA ASP A 91 21.89 13.07 -17.36
C ASP A 91 20.50 13.60 -16.97
N GLY A 92 19.45 12.77 -17.17
CA GLY A 92 18.06 13.11 -16.84
C GLY A 92 17.37 14.04 -17.85
N THR A 93 18.04 14.47 -18.92
CA THR A 93 17.42 15.30 -19.98
C THR A 93 16.62 14.47 -20.97
N PRO A 94 15.66 15.07 -21.72
CA PRO A 94 14.87 14.38 -22.72
C PRO A 94 15.72 13.62 -23.75
N GLY A 95 15.37 12.36 -23.99
CA GLY A 95 15.98 11.48 -24.96
C GLY A 95 15.25 11.52 -26.33
N PRO A 96 15.69 10.72 -27.31
CA PRO A 96 15.12 10.68 -28.65
C PRO A 96 13.67 10.15 -28.67
N ASN A 97 13.30 9.33 -27.70
CA ASN A 97 11.96 8.76 -27.57
C ASN A 97 11.07 9.49 -26.55
N PHE A 98 11.49 10.66 -26.06
CA PHE A 98 10.72 11.47 -25.10
C PHE A 98 9.23 11.67 -25.48
N PRO A 99 8.86 11.82 -26.77
CA PRO A 99 7.46 11.94 -27.17
C PRO A 99 6.57 10.73 -26.79
N LYS A 100 7.13 9.56 -26.49
CA LYS A 100 6.35 8.40 -26.05
C LYS A 100 5.77 8.57 -24.64
N ALA A 101 6.40 9.42 -23.82
CA ALA A 101 5.98 9.73 -22.46
C ALA A 101 5.32 11.13 -22.36
N GLU A 102 4.98 11.74 -23.51
CA GLU A 102 4.39 13.08 -23.54
C GLU A 102 2.99 13.07 -22.93
N GLN A 103 2.80 13.92 -21.92
CA GLN A 103 1.55 14.02 -21.20
C GLN A 103 0.54 14.91 -21.93
N LYS A 104 -0.73 14.64 -21.71
CA LYS A 104 -1.88 15.25 -22.40
C LYS A 104 -2.85 15.89 -21.41
N ALA A 105 -3.79 16.65 -21.95
CA ALA A 105 -4.96 17.17 -21.25
C ALA A 105 -6.23 16.68 -21.93
N ALA A 106 -7.28 16.41 -21.19
CA ALA A 106 -8.58 16.12 -21.78
C ALA A 106 -9.14 17.35 -22.50
N SER A 107 -9.80 17.17 -23.63
CA SER A 107 -10.23 18.26 -24.49
C SER A 107 -11.70 18.21 -24.91
N ASP A 108 -12.32 17.04 -24.92
CA ASP A 108 -13.67 16.85 -25.46
C ASP A 108 -14.34 15.65 -24.79
N THR A 109 -14.90 15.87 -23.61
CA THR A 109 -15.55 14.81 -22.84
C THR A 109 -16.86 15.31 -22.23
N PRO A 110 -17.82 14.41 -21.93
CA PRO A 110 -19.02 14.79 -21.19
C PRO A 110 -18.63 15.38 -19.82
N PRO A 111 -19.19 16.53 -19.44
CA PRO A 111 -18.76 17.23 -18.24
C PRO A 111 -19.26 16.60 -16.92
N ASP A 112 -20.13 15.60 -16.99
CA ASP A 112 -20.83 15.00 -15.85
C ASP A 112 -20.72 13.48 -15.77
N ALA A 113 -19.74 12.89 -16.47
CA ALA A 113 -19.49 11.45 -16.44
C ALA A 113 -17.99 11.15 -16.38
N PHE A 114 -17.62 10.20 -15.55
CA PHE A 114 -16.28 9.65 -15.53
C PHE A 114 -15.98 8.90 -16.83
N LEU A 115 -14.82 9.17 -17.41
CA LEU A 115 -14.28 8.44 -18.57
C LEU A 115 -12.90 7.91 -18.23
N LEU A 116 -12.66 6.65 -18.56
CA LEU A 116 -11.37 6.00 -18.36
C LEU A 116 -10.29 6.63 -19.27
N SER A 117 -10.63 6.84 -20.54
CA SER A 117 -9.78 7.50 -21.53
C SER A 117 -10.59 8.59 -22.25
N PRO A 118 -10.52 9.84 -21.79
CA PRO A 118 -11.15 10.96 -22.47
C PRO A 118 -10.37 11.36 -23.72
N THR A 119 -11.05 12.03 -24.68
CA THR A 119 -10.36 12.62 -25.83
C THR A 119 -9.31 13.63 -25.36
N THR A 120 -8.10 13.53 -25.89
CA THR A 120 -6.96 14.31 -25.43
C THR A 120 -6.45 15.33 -26.43
N SER A 121 -5.73 16.32 -25.92
CA SER A 121 -4.96 17.31 -26.65
C SER A 121 -3.60 17.54 -25.97
N SER A 122 -2.70 18.25 -26.65
CA SER A 122 -1.44 18.66 -26.04
C SER A 122 -1.66 19.57 -24.83
N LEU A 123 -0.77 19.49 -23.86
CA LEU A 123 -0.77 20.40 -22.73
C LEU A 123 -0.66 21.87 -23.16
N PRO A 124 -1.30 22.80 -22.45
CA PRO A 124 -1.17 24.23 -22.72
C PRO A 124 0.31 24.69 -22.74
N GLY A 125 0.71 25.39 -23.81
CA GLY A 125 2.09 25.85 -23.98
C GLY A 125 3.13 24.76 -24.19
N SER A 126 2.73 23.51 -24.35
CA SER A 126 3.61 22.33 -24.46
C SER A 126 4.61 22.22 -23.28
N VAL A 127 4.15 22.57 -22.08
CA VAL A 127 4.90 22.50 -20.84
C VAL A 127 4.07 21.84 -19.75
N LEU A 128 4.75 21.24 -18.77
CA LEU A 128 4.08 20.72 -17.58
C LEU A 128 3.54 21.87 -16.71
N PRO A 129 2.38 21.68 -16.04
CA PRO A 129 2.05 22.51 -14.88
C PRO A 129 3.17 22.41 -13.85
N ALA A 130 3.47 23.53 -13.17
CA ALA A 130 4.58 23.55 -12.23
C ALA A 130 4.37 22.52 -11.11
N PRO A 131 5.33 21.61 -10.88
CA PRO A 131 5.29 20.72 -9.72
C PRO A 131 5.34 21.52 -8.43
N ILE A 132 4.60 21.09 -7.42
CA ILE A 132 4.51 21.78 -6.14
C ILE A 132 5.55 21.28 -5.14
N ASN A 133 5.81 22.10 -4.10
CA ASN A 133 6.62 21.66 -2.98
C ASN A 133 5.85 20.65 -2.12
N GLY A 134 6.56 19.65 -1.63
CA GLY A 134 6.07 18.72 -0.63
C GLY A 134 6.88 18.78 0.64
N GLY A 135 6.30 18.28 1.71
CA GLY A 135 6.97 18.19 2.98
C GLY A 135 7.04 19.52 3.74
N PRO A 136 7.82 19.54 4.81
CA PRO A 136 7.85 20.66 5.74
C PRO A 136 8.45 21.91 5.16
N THR A 137 7.99 23.06 5.66
CA THR A 137 8.48 24.39 5.28
C THR A 137 9.89 24.68 5.79
N ASP A 138 10.28 24.03 6.88
CA ASP A 138 11.58 24.21 7.51
C ASP A 138 12.61 23.18 7.03
N SER A 139 13.89 23.45 7.25
CA SER A 139 14.95 22.47 7.05
C SER A 139 14.91 21.31 8.05
N TYR A 140 14.14 21.46 9.11
CA TYR A 140 13.83 20.43 10.10
C TYR A 140 12.40 19.95 9.92
N VAL A 141 12.21 18.66 10.02
CA VAL A 141 10.93 18.10 9.66
C VAL A 141 10.18 17.54 10.84
N LYS A 142 10.39 16.30 11.15
CA LYS A 142 9.64 15.58 12.16
C LYS A 142 10.20 15.82 13.54
N ASN A 143 11.52 15.94 13.63
CA ASN A 143 12.24 16.08 14.88
C ASN A 143 13.15 17.30 14.82
N ASP A 144 13.02 18.19 15.76
CA ASP A 144 13.84 19.41 15.83
C ASP A 144 15.29 19.15 16.26
N SER A 145 15.61 17.92 16.68
CA SER A 145 16.95 17.56 17.13
C SER A 145 17.24 16.08 16.94
N LEU A 146 18.53 15.76 16.78
CA LEU A 146 19.02 14.39 16.70
C LEU A 146 18.65 13.57 17.96
N SER A 147 18.57 14.19 19.13
CA SER A 147 18.16 13.53 20.36
C SER A 147 16.71 13.09 20.31
N LEU A 148 15.82 13.92 19.76
CA LEU A 148 14.41 13.60 19.62
C LEU A 148 14.20 12.55 18.53
N ALA A 149 14.91 12.63 17.42
CA ALA A 149 14.89 11.64 16.36
C ALA A 149 15.22 10.22 16.87
N LYS A 150 16.23 10.09 17.73
CA LYS A 150 16.62 8.82 18.34
C LYS A 150 15.64 8.28 19.39
N GLN A 151 14.72 9.11 19.86
CA GLN A 151 13.63 8.68 20.76
C GLN A 151 12.38 8.28 19.97
N SER A 152 12.17 8.90 18.82
CA SER A 152 10.97 8.68 18.00
C SER A 152 11.10 7.47 17.07
N GLU A 153 12.33 7.02 16.82
CA GLU A 153 12.61 6.01 15.82
C GLU A 153 13.74 5.08 16.29
N ASN A 154 13.61 3.77 16.07
CA ASN A 154 14.61 2.78 16.43
C ASN A 154 15.10 1.91 15.25
N GLY A 155 14.43 2.02 14.09
CA GLY A 155 14.66 1.20 12.88
C GLY A 155 15.79 1.66 11.98
N LEU A 156 16.58 2.68 12.37
CA LEU A 156 17.63 3.23 11.53
C LEU A 156 19.05 2.85 11.99
N PRO A 157 20.02 2.75 11.05
CA PRO A 157 21.44 2.80 11.39
C PRO A 157 21.82 4.14 12.03
N ALA A 158 22.88 4.18 12.81
CA ALA A 158 23.25 5.33 13.65
C ALA A 158 23.51 6.63 12.87
N ASP A 159 23.99 6.52 11.65
CA ASP A 159 24.29 7.62 10.72
C ASP A 159 23.05 8.16 9.98
N TYR A 160 21.95 7.40 9.92
CA TYR A 160 20.72 7.80 9.23
C TYR A 160 19.79 8.70 10.07
N TYR A 161 19.94 8.75 11.40
CA TYR A 161 19.08 9.60 12.22
C TYR A 161 19.17 11.09 11.88
N ALA A 162 20.29 11.53 11.31
CA ALA A 162 20.44 12.91 10.84
C ALA A 162 19.42 13.27 9.75
N TYR A 163 19.01 12.31 8.95
CA TYR A 163 18.03 12.53 7.88
C TYR A 163 16.62 12.80 8.40
N LEU A 164 16.27 12.39 9.62
CA LEU A 164 15.00 12.76 10.26
C LEU A 164 14.88 14.24 10.63
N VAL A 165 15.99 14.98 10.65
CA VAL A 165 16.02 16.39 11.06
C VAL A 165 16.41 17.34 9.93
N THR A 166 16.54 16.84 8.71
CA THR A 166 16.99 17.60 7.53
C THR A 166 16.05 17.43 6.35
N GLY A 167 16.24 18.22 5.30
CA GLY A 167 15.60 18.00 4.01
C GLY A 167 14.28 18.72 3.77
N GLY A 168 13.88 19.64 4.63
CA GLY A 168 12.70 20.47 4.43
C GLY A 168 12.77 21.32 3.17
N SER A 169 11.61 21.73 2.63
CA SER A 169 11.54 22.52 1.40
C SER A 169 11.93 23.99 1.58
N GLY A 170 11.80 24.53 2.78
CA GLY A 170 11.92 25.98 3.05
C GLY A 170 10.80 26.84 2.46
N LEU A 171 9.76 26.23 1.88
CA LEU A 171 8.63 26.91 1.24
C LEU A 171 7.38 26.78 2.10
N THR A 172 6.54 27.81 2.09
CA THR A 172 5.25 27.80 2.79
C THR A 172 4.12 27.42 1.87
N GLY A 173 3.26 26.52 2.34
CA GLY A 173 2.10 26.05 1.58
C GLY A 173 2.48 25.23 0.35
N LYS A 174 1.49 24.80 -0.40
CA LYS A 174 1.66 24.13 -1.69
C LYS A 174 1.84 25.20 -2.77
N VAL A 175 3.08 25.47 -3.12
CA VAL A 175 3.49 26.45 -4.15
C VAL A 175 4.44 25.76 -5.12
N PRO A 176 4.71 26.32 -6.32
CA PRO A 176 5.72 25.77 -7.22
C PRO A 176 7.04 25.48 -6.51
N ASP A 177 7.56 24.27 -6.72
CA ASP A 177 8.80 23.85 -6.07
C ASP A 177 10.02 24.46 -6.75
N THR A 178 10.42 25.64 -6.28
CA THR A 178 11.55 26.40 -6.82
C THR A 178 12.92 25.74 -6.65
N ARG A 179 12.99 24.61 -5.94
CA ARG A 179 14.20 23.77 -5.89
C ARG A 179 14.45 23.07 -7.23
N ILE A 180 13.37 22.80 -8.00
CA ILE A 180 13.43 22.16 -9.31
C ILE A 180 13.85 23.19 -10.36
N LYS A 181 14.86 22.86 -11.16
CA LYS A 181 15.33 23.75 -12.23
C LYS A 181 14.25 23.95 -13.29
N ASN A 182 14.03 25.19 -13.70
CA ASN A 182 13.05 25.55 -14.73
C ASN A 182 11.61 25.09 -14.40
N VAL A 183 11.21 25.10 -13.15
CA VAL A 183 9.93 24.61 -12.64
C VAL A 183 8.70 25.08 -13.44
N ASN A 184 8.75 26.28 -14.06
CA ASN A 184 7.66 26.84 -14.88
C ASN A 184 7.86 26.59 -16.38
N ALA A 185 8.83 25.77 -16.80
CA ALA A 185 9.15 25.53 -18.21
C ALA A 185 9.66 24.09 -18.42
N LEU A 186 9.14 23.15 -17.68
CA LEU A 186 9.45 21.72 -17.83
C LEU A 186 8.78 21.20 -19.11
N PRO A 187 9.47 20.34 -19.88
CA PRO A 187 8.89 19.71 -21.05
C PRO A 187 7.73 18.77 -20.64
N PRO A 188 6.80 18.43 -21.54
CA PRO A 188 5.56 17.74 -21.21
C PRO A 188 5.76 16.21 -20.97
N GLY A 189 6.68 15.82 -20.12
CA GLY A 189 6.99 14.42 -19.79
C GLY A 189 7.87 14.30 -18.55
N PRO A 190 8.49 13.14 -18.30
CA PRO A 190 9.30 12.91 -17.10
C PRO A 190 10.45 13.91 -16.94
N PHE A 191 10.70 14.32 -15.69
CA PHE A 191 11.79 15.24 -15.36
C PHE A 191 12.53 14.80 -14.09
N GLN A 192 13.82 15.09 -14.02
CA GLN A 192 14.63 14.77 -12.86
C GLN A 192 14.33 15.75 -11.69
N LEU A 193 14.03 15.21 -10.51
CA LEU A 193 13.78 15.99 -9.29
C LEU A 193 15.06 16.58 -8.75
N THR A 194 16.06 15.74 -8.54
CA THR A 194 17.32 16.11 -7.89
C THR A 194 18.26 16.87 -8.83
N ASN A 195 19.00 17.83 -8.29
CA ASN A 195 19.98 18.60 -9.08
C ASN A 195 21.30 18.79 -8.34
N GLY A 196 21.46 18.19 -7.16
CA GLY A 196 22.67 18.26 -6.35
C GLY A 196 22.87 19.56 -5.57
N ASP A 197 22.11 20.61 -5.87
CA ASP A 197 22.25 21.93 -5.24
C ASP A 197 21.05 22.28 -4.35
N THR A 198 19.91 22.57 -4.98
CA THR A 198 18.69 23.05 -4.30
C THR A 198 17.69 21.93 -4.02
N PHE A 199 17.65 20.90 -4.85
CA PHE A 199 16.91 19.68 -4.58
C PHE A 199 17.89 18.51 -4.47
N THR A 200 18.24 18.17 -3.24
CA THR A 200 19.14 17.05 -2.93
C THR A 200 18.35 15.75 -2.75
N TYR A 201 19.02 14.61 -2.77
CA TYR A 201 18.39 13.32 -2.49
C TYR A 201 17.78 13.26 -1.07
N ASN A 202 18.36 13.96 -0.10
CA ASN A 202 17.81 14.14 1.25
C ASN A 202 16.73 15.24 1.31
N SER A 203 15.88 15.36 0.31
CA SER A 203 14.81 16.35 0.27
C SER A 203 13.45 15.68 0.28
N TYR A 204 12.47 16.31 0.95
CA TYR A 204 11.08 15.88 0.84
C TYR A 204 10.53 16.24 -0.54
N ALA A 205 9.86 15.26 -1.17
CA ALA A 205 9.09 15.47 -2.40
C ALA A 205 7.61 15.69 -2.06
N ALA A 206 6.83 16.25 -2.97
CA ALA A 206 5.38 16.26 -2.86
C ALA A 206 4.79 14.86 -3.12
N SER A 207 3.62 14.59 -2.56
CA SER A 207 2.85 13.38 -2.79
C SER A 207 1.79 13.65 -3.85
N PRO A 208 1.82 12.97 -5.00
CA PRO A 208 0.74 13.05 -5.97
C PRO A 208 -0.56 12.42 -5.45
N VAL A 209 -1.69 12.74 -6.06
CA VAL A 209 -2.97 12.06 -5.81
C VAL A 209 -2.89 10.60 -6.26
N HIS A 210 -3.39 9.69 -5.43
CA HIS A 210 -3.38 8.26 -5.67
C HIS A 210 -4.66 7.61 -5.15
N ARG A 211 -5.76 7.82 -5.88
CA ARG A 211 -7.08 7.22 -5.61
C ARG A 211 -7.51 6.36 -6.78
N PHE A 212 -8.39 5.42 -6.54
CA PHE A 212 -8.78 4.36 -7.45
C PHE A 212 -9.14 4.84 -8.86
N TYR A 213 -10.17 5.64 -9.00
CA TYR A 213 -10.61 6.10 -10.32
C TYR A 213 -9.63 7.09 -10.96
N GLN A 214 -8.90 7.85 -10.14
CA GLN A 214 -7.89 8.77 -10.62
C GLN A 214 -6.69 8.03 -11.23
N MET A 215 -6.24 6.96 -10.58
CA MET A 215 -5.14 6.14 -11.08
C MET A 215 -5.54 5.41 -12.37
N TRP A 216 -6.74 4.85 -12.43
CA TRP A 216 -7.27 4.34 -13.69
C TRP A 216 -7.27 5.39 -14.81
N GLN A 217 -7.66 6.63 -14.52
CA GLN A 217 -7.67 7.71 -15.51
C GLN A 217 -6.26 8.18 -15.90
N GLN A 218 -5.30 8.17 -14.94
CA GLN A 218 -3.89 8.45 -15.23
C GLN A 218 -3.33 7.50 -16.29
N LEU A 219 -3.73 6.22 -16.23
CA LEU A 219 -3.29 5.18 -17.18
C LEU A 219 -3.84 5.39 -18.60
N ASP A 220 -4.92 6.13 -18.79
CA ASP A 220 -5.50 6.46 -20.12
C ASP A 220 -5.69 5.23 -21.01
N CYS A 221 -6.45 4.24 -20.52
CA CYS A 221 -6.59 2.94 -21.16
C CYS A 221 -7.72 2.90 -22.19
N ASP A 222 -7.39 2.69 -23.46
CA ASP A 222 -8.33 2.49 -24.56
C ASP A 222 -7.89 1.32 -25.46
N VAL A 223 -8.76 0.33 -25.63
CA VAL A 223 -8.48 -0.84 -26.48
C VAL A 223 -8.20 -0.49 -27.94
N SER A 224 -8.62 0.69 -28.42
CA SER A 224 -8.28 1.16 -29.77
C SER A 224 -6.79 1.49 -29.94
N HIS A 225 -6.06 1.67 -28.83
CA HIS A 225 -4.62 1.88 -28.78
C HIS A 225 -3.83 0.58 -28.56
N ALA A 226 -4.53 -0.56 -28.43
CA ALA A 226 -3.89 -1.84 -28.15
C ALA A 226 -2.92 -2.25 -29.27
N THR A 227 -1.74 -2.69 -28.87
CA THR A 227 -0.67 -3.21 -29.74
C THR A 227 -0.18 -4.56 -29.23
N ALA A 228 0.68 -5.23 -29.97
CA ALA A 228 1.28 -6.50 -29.48
C ALA A 228 2.18 -6.30 -28.25
N SER A 229 2.79 -5.14 -28.09
CA SER A 229 3.60 -4.77 -26.92
C SER A 229 2.84 -4.05 -25.82
N ASN A 230 1.60 -3.62 -26.08
CA ASN A 230 0.71 -2.99 -25.12
C ASN A 230 -0.73 -3.44 -25.40
N PRO A 231 -1.08 -4.71 -25.14
CA PRO A 231 -2.42 -5.22 -25.43
C PRO A 231 -3.52 -4.63 -24.56
N SER A 232 -3.21 -3.97 -23.46
CA SER A 232 -4.16 -3.19 -22.66
C SER A 232 -4.55 -1.86 -23.32
N GLY A 233 -3.68 -1.29 -24.17
CA GLY A 233 -3.90 0.03 -24.78
C GLY A 233 -3.85 1.17 -23.76
N CYS A 234 -3.16 0.99 -22.64
CA CYS A 234 -2.95 2.04 -21.64
C CYS A 234 -1.74 2.91 -22.05
N ASP A 235 -1.98 4.19 -22.34
CA ASP A 235 -0.96 5.12 -22.83
C ASP A 235 -0.26 5.89 -21.70
N ALA A 236 -0.74 5.81 -20.47
CA ALA A 236 -0.22 6.51 -19.29
C ALA A 236 -0.03 8.03 -19.52
N ALA A 237 -0.98 8.67 -20.18
CA ALA A 237 -0.82 9.99 -20.75
C ALA A 237 -1.47 11.13 -19.96
N LEU A 238 -2.16 10.86 -18.82
CA LEU A 238 -2.99 11.85 -18.13
C LEU A 238 -2.55 12.19 -16.71
N PHE A 239 -1.33 11.82 -16.30
CA PHE A 239 -0.87 12.02 -14.92
C PHE A 239 -0.95 13.49 -14.46
N PRO A 240 -0.30 14.47 -15.10
CA PRO A 240 -0.38 15.86 -14.65
C PRO A 240 -1.79 16.46 -14.78
N TRP A 241 -2.56 16.00 -15.74
CA TRP A 241 -3.92 16.50 -15.92
C TRP A 241 -4.83 16.07 -14.77
N VAL A 242 -4.73 14.82 -14.34
CA VAL A 242 -5.44 14.30 -13.17
C VAL A 242 -4.99 15.04 -11.91
N GLU A 243 -3.69 15.21 -11.70
CA GLU A 243 -3.14 15.90 -10.52
C GLU A 243 -3.63 17.34 -10.38
N THR A 244 -3.80 18.06 -11.47
CA THR A 244 -4.25 19.45 -11.44
C THR A 244 -5.76 19.61 -11.35
N THR A 245 -6.51 18.61 -11.75
CA THR A 245 -7.98 18.68 -11.79
C THR A 245 -8.63 17.81 -10.74
N VAL A 246 -7.92 16.91 -10.18
CA VAL A 246 -8.28 15.89 -9.20
C VAL A 246 -9.60 15.18 -9.40
N GLY A 247 -9.66 14.02 -8.95
CA GLY A 247 -10.78 13.18 -9.15
C GLY A 247 -10.83 12.71 -10.60
N ALA A 248 -11.99 12.51 -11.12
CA ALA A 248 -12.17 12.14 -12.52
C ALA A 248 -11.73 13.25 -13.48
N GLY A 249 -10.98 14.22 -13.02
CA GLY A 249 -10.54 15.35 -13.81
C GLY A 249 -11.69 16.25 -14.25
N THR A 250 -11.42 17.10 -15.20
CA THR A 250 -12.43 18.02 -15.75
C THR A 250 -13.36 17.35 -16.76
N ASN A 251 -13.01 16.16 -17.26
CA ASN A 251 -13.71 15.50 -18.36
C ASN A 251 -14.07 16.43 -19.52
N GLY A 252 -13.09 17.20 -20.00
CA GLY A 252 -13.28 18.15 -21.08
C GLY A 252 -13.73 19.55 -20.65
N LEU A 253 -13.92 19.83 -19.37
CA LEU A 253 -14.00 21.20 -18.90
C LEU A 253 -12.67 21.92 -19.20
N ALA A 254 -12.75 23.22 -19.49
CA ALA A 254 -11.54 24.01 -19.69
C ALA A 254 -10.66 23.96 -18.45
N GLN A 255 -9.39 23.72 -18.68
CA GLN A 255 -8.43 23.80 -17.59
C GLN A 255 -8.35 25.24 -17.05
N PRO A 256 -8.07 25.43 -15.75
CA PRO A 256 -7.90 26.75 -15.19
C PRO A 256 -6.83 27.53 -15.95
N ALA A 257 -7.01 28.85 -16.11
CA ALA A 257 -6.03 29.72 -16.76
C ALA A 257 -4.65 29.67 -16.09
N THR A 258 -4.60 29.26 -14.85
CA THR A 258 -3.42 29.14 -13.98
C THR A 258 -2.94 27.70 -13.81
N PHE A 259 -3.40 26.77 -14.67
CA PHE A 259 -3.10 25.35 -14.64
C PHE A 259 -1.61 25.02 -14.37
N SER A 260 -0.70 25.79 -14.97
CA SER A 260 0.74 25.55 -14.85
C SER A 260 1.39 26.14 -13.57
N THR A 261 0.71 27.03 -12.85
CA THR A 261 1.35 27.81 -11.79
C THR A 261 0.55 27.98 -10.53
N GLU A 262 -0.75 27.61 -10.52
CA GLU A 262 -1.61 27.91 -9.39
C GLU A 262 -1.84 26.70 -8.48
N TYR A 263 -1.72 26.95 -7.22
CA TYR A 263 -2.25 26.13 -6.15
C TYR A 263 -3.51 26.78 -5.61
N SER A 264 -4.59 26.04 -5.55
CA SER A 264 -5.80 26.49 -4.86
C SER A 264 -6.28 25.43 -3.88
N PRO A 265 -6.39 25.77 -2.59
CA PRO A 265 -7.06 24.92 -1.61
C PRO A 265 -8.59 24.95 -1.79
N SER A 266 -9.09 25.61 -2.82
CA SER A 266 -10.52 25.67 -3.10
C SER A 266 -10.95 24.43 -3.87
N ALA A 267 -12.25 24.22 -3.90
CA ALA A 267 -12.90 23.04 -4.43
C ALA A 267 -12.81 22.87 -5.97
N THR A 268 -11.91 23.47 -6.68
CA THR A 268 -11.91 23.43 -8.16
C THR A 268 -10.66 22.81 -8.78
N ILE A 269 -9.54 22.81 -8.06
CA ILE A 269 -8.28 22.19 -8.48
C ILE A 269 -7.50 21.72 -7.27
N THR A 270 -6.70 20.67 -7.38
CA THR A 270 -5.82 20.21 -6.29
C THR A 270 -4.60 21.09 -6.14
N GLY A 271 -4.12 21.63 -7.23
CA GLY A 271 -2.89 22.37 -7.27
C GLY A 271 -1.63 21.53 -7.03
N GLU A 272 -1.66 20.24 -7.34
CA GLU A 272 -0.48 19.38 -7.18
C GLU A 272 0.48 19.44 -8.36
N GLY A 273 0.06 20.06 -9.45
CA GLY A 273 0.90 20.27 -10.61
C GLY A 273 1.34 18.99 -11.27
N SER A 274 2.58 18.95 -11.72
CA SER A 274 3.16 17.77 -12.38
C SER A 274 4.12 16.98 -11.50
N THR A 275 3.93 17.00 -10.20
CA THR A 275 4.77 16.27 -9.24
C THR A 275 4.89 14.78 -9.60
N SER A 276 3.81 14.20 -10.12
CA SER A 276 3.75 12.82 -10.61
C SER A 276 4.81 12.46 -11.66
N MET A 277 5.33 13.43 -12.41
CA MET A 277 6.30 13.18 -13.49
C MET A 277 7.76 13.21 -13.03
N GLY A 278 8.01 13.44 -11.74
CA GLY A 278 9.35 13.54 -11.17
C GLY A 278 10.02 12.18 -10.96
N PHE A 279 11.33 12.08 -11.21
CA PHE A 279 12.12 10.87 -10.92
C PHE A 279 13.47 11.20 -10.28
N TYR A 280 14.03 10.22 -9.55
CA TYR A 280 15.39 10.22 -9.00
C TYR A 280 16.39 9.69 -10.02
N ASN A 281 17.65 10.14 -9.94
CA ASN A 281 18.69 9.74 -10.87
C ASN A 281 19.79 8.92 -10.16
N VAL A 282 19.66 7.60 -10.22
CA VAL A 282 20.60 6.68 -9.58
C VAL A 282 22.01 6.71 -10.22
N GLN A 283 22.14 7.15 -11.48
CA GLN A 283 23.44 7.35 -12.10
C GLN A 283 24.16 8.58 -11.55
N ASN A 284 23.44 9.54 -11.02
CA ASN A 284 23.96 10.73 -10.35
C ASN A 284 24.12 10.57 -8.84
N GLY A 285 23.81 9.37 -8.29
CA GLY A 285 24.04 9.03 -6.90
C GLY A 285 22.81 9.05 -6.01
N ASP A 286 21.61 9.21 -6.56
CA ASP A 286 20.35 9.01 -5.82
C ASP A 286 20.12 7.52 -5.55
N ALA A 287 19.37 7.19 -4.52
CA ALA A 287 19.05 5.82 -4.08
C ALA A 287 20.29 4.88 -4.02
N PRO A 288 21.37 5.27 -3.33
CA PRO A 288 22.64 4.56 -3.40
C PRO A 288 22.58 3.16 -2.80
N TYR A 289 21.75 2.96 -1.78
CA TYR A 289 21.62 1.64 -1.16
C TYR A 289 20.73 0.70 -1.98
N PHE A 290 19.64 1.18 -2.53
CA PHE A 290 18.79 0.38 -3.43
C PHE A 290 19.54 0.03 -4.72
N LYS A 291 20.33 0.97 -5.28
CA LYS A 291 21.23 0.64 -6.38
C LYS A 291 22.24 -0.45 -6.00
N TYR A 292 22.84 -0.33 -4.82
CA TYR A 292 23.76 -1.36 -4.31
C TYR A 292 23.07 -2.73 -4.22
N LEU A 293 21.84 -2.79 -3.72
CA LEU A 293 21.08 -4.04 -3.62
C LEU A 293 20.77 -4.61 -5.01
N ALA A 294 20.32 -3.77 -5.96
CA ALA A 294 20.06 -4.19 -7.33
C ALA A 294 21.32 -4.72 -8.06
N ASP A 295 22.48 -4.12 -7.83
CA ASP A 295 23.74 -4.57 -8.41
C ASP A 295 24.23 -5.92 -7.82
N HIS A 296 23.86 -6.25 -6.58
CA HIS A 296 24.42 -7.38 -5.84
C HIS A 296 23.45 -8.53 -5.58
N TYR A 297 22.16 -8.34 -5.84
CA TYR A 297 21.09 -9.31 -5.63
C TYR A 297 20.17 -9.34 -6.84
N ALA A 298 18.95 -9.88 -6.69
CA ALA A 298 17.99 -9.89 -7.78
C ALA A 298 16.96 -8.77 -7.64
N MET A 299 16.41 -8.32 -8.77
CA MET A 299 15.37 -7.33 -8.87
C MET A 299 14.34 -7.76 -9.92
N SER A 300 13.10 -7.34 -9.80
CA SER A 300 12.12 -7.36 -10.89
C SER A 300 11.96 -5.95 -11.46
N ASP A 301 11.87 -5.82 -12.77
CA ASP A 301 11.47 -4.61 -13.49
C ASP A 301 10.07 -4.70 -14.09
N ASN A 302 9.28 -5.69 -13.62
CA ASN A 302 7.91 -5.92 -14.05
C ASN A 302 7.02 -6.37 -12.86
N PHE A 303 7.23 -5.74 -11.71
CA PHE A 303 6.45 -5.95 -10.49
C PHE A 303 5.51 -4.75 -10.26
N HIS A 304 4.23 -5.01 -9.99
CA HIS A 304 3.18 -4.01 -10.03
C HIS A 304 2.47 -3.82 -8.69
N GLN A 305 1.90 -2.64 -8.46
CA GLN A 305 0.87 -2.47 -7.44
C GLN A 305 -0.38 -3.25 -7.85
N SER A 306 -1.03 -3.91 -6.90
CA SER A 306 -2.15 -4.81 -7.20
C SER A 306 -3.50 -4.12 -7.37
N VAL A 307 -3.66 -2.90 -6.90
CA VAL A 307 -4.90 -2.14 -6.96
C VAL A 307 -4.60 -0.73 -7.44
N ASP A 308 -5.37 -0.23 -8.42
CA ASP A 308 -5.37 1.20 -8.77
C ASP A 308 -6.04 2.03 -7.67
N GLY A 309 -5.53 1.95 -6.45
CA GLY A 309 -6.15 2.52 -5.27
C GLY A 309 -5.12 2.90 -4.21
N GLY A 310 -5.61 3.33 -3.05
CA GLY A 310 -4.73 3.79 -1.98
C GLY A 310 -4.03 2.66 -1.23
N THR A 311 -3.15 3.08 -0.32
CA THR A 311 -2.34 2.27 0.58
C THR A 311 -3.10 1.10 1.21
N GLY A 312 -4.26 1.37 1.83
CA GLY A 312 -5.04 0.35 2.52
C GLY A 312 -5.51 -0.77 1.60
N ALA A 313 -6.00 -0.44 0.40
CA ALA A 313 -6.47 -1.42 -0.58
C ALA A 313 -5.32 -2.30 -1.09
N ASN A 314 -4.14 -1.74 -1.34
CA ASN A 314 -2.96 -2.48 -1.78
C ASN A 314 -2.40 -3.41 -0.68
N HIS A 315 -2.32 -2.94 0.57
CA HIS A 315 -1.95 -3.80 1.70
C HIS A 315 -2.96 -4.94 1.93
N ILE A 316 -4.26 -4.67 1.77
CA ILE A 316 -5.30 -5.69 1.85
C ILE A 316 -5.12 -6.73 0.74
N MET A 317 -4.91 -6.31 -0.51
CA MET A 317 -4.68 -7.23 -1.61
C MET A 317 -3.42 -8.09 -1.37
N PHE A 318 -2.34 -7.50 -0.85
CA PHE A 318 -1.16 -8.25 -0.41
C PHE A 318 -1.50 -9.30 0.66
N GLY A 319 -2.35 -8.99 1.64
CA GLY A 319 -2.64 -9.90 2.74
C GLY A 319 -3.67 -10.99 2.42
N HIS A 320 -4.59 -10.72 1.48
CA HIS A 320 -5.75 -11.57 1.21
C HIS A 320 -5.78 -12.15 -0.22
N GLY A 321 -4.94 -11.65 -1.13
CA GLY A 321 -5.04 -11.94 -2.55
C GLY A 321 -6.36 -11.44 -3.19
N ASP A 322 -7.16 -10.69 -2.46
CA ASP A 322 -8.50 -10.21 -2.82
C ASP A 322 -8.82 -8.88 -2.13
N ALA A 323 -9.79 -8.15 -2.65
CA ALA A 323 -10.33 -6.98 -1.99
C ALA A 323 -11.32 -7.40 -0.88
N ILE A 324 -11.35 -6.65 0.23
CA ILE A 324 -12.38 -6.83 1.26
C ILE A 324 -13.57 -5.93 0.99
N TRP A 325 -14.70 -6.23 1.60
CA TRP A 325 -15.96 -5.55 1.34
C TRP A 325 -16.68 -5.13 2.64
N PHE A 326 -17.58 -4.15 2.52
CA PHE A 326 -18.37 -3.63 3.62
C PHE A 326 -19.34 -4.69 4.14
N SER A 327 -19.25 -5.02 5.42
CA SER A 327 -20.08 -6.04 6.08
C SER A 327 -21.04 -5.43 7.12
N ASP A 328 -21.97 -6.25 7.60
CA ASP A 328 -22.83 -5.93 8.75
C ASP A 328 -22.12 -6.11 10.11
N GLY A 329 -20.81 -6.30 10.12
CA GLY A 329 -20.00 -6.63 11.30
C GLY A 329 -20.14 -8.09 11.76
N LYS A 330 -20.89 -8.92 11.03
CA LYS A 330 -21.08 -10.36 11.28
C LYS A 330 -20.63 -11.22 10.10
N GLY A 331 -19.99 -10.61 9.12
CA GLY A 331 -19.51 -11.29 7.94
C GLY A 331 -20.53 -11.42 6.79
N ASN A 332 -21.68 -10.74 6.87
CA ASN A 332 -22.60 -10.69 5.73
C ASN A 332 -22.41 -9.38 4.96
N PRO A 333 -22.54 -9.40 3.61
CA PRO A 333 -22.50 -8.18 2.81
C PRO A 333 -23.56 -7.16 3.26
N ALA A 334 -23.17 -5.89 3.29
CA ALA A 334 -24.07 -4.79 3.64
C ALA A 334 -23.80 -3.60 2.72
N THR A 335 -24.75 -2.67 2.67
CA THR A 335 -24.58 -1.42 1.92
C THR A 335 -23.95 -0.37 2.84
N PRO A 336 -22.84 0.25 2.46
CA PRO A 336 -22.25 1.33 3.24
C PRO A 336 -23.19 2.57 3.26
N PRO A 337 -23.02 3.47 4.22
CA PRO A 337 -23.77 4.73 4.27
C PRO A 337 -23.63 5.50 2.95
N HIS A 338 -24.75 5.89 2.37
CA HIS A 338 -24.80 6.69 1.15
C HIS A 338 -25.80 7.84 1.33
N ASN A 339 -25.33 9.08 1.26
CA ASN A 339 -26.11 10.29 1.47
C ASN A 339 -26.88 10.31 2.82
N VAL A 340 -26.29 9.78 3.87
CA VAL A 340 -26.88 9.71 5.21
C VAL A 340 -26.49 10.93 6.03
N THR A 341 -27.47 11.62 6.62
CA THR A 341 -27.19 12.73 7.54
C THR A 341 -26.93 12.21 8.95
N VAL A 342 -25.72 12.41 9.44
CA VAL A 342 -25.30 12.11 10.81
C VAL A 342 -25.51 13.33 11.70
N ALA A 343 -26.02 13.12 12.91
CA ALA A 343 -26.40 14.19 13.83
C ALA A 343 -25.20 15.04 14.28
N ALA A 344 -25.42 16.33 14.45
CA ALA A 344 -24.42 17.24 15.00
C ALA A 344 -24.00 16.82 16.42
N GLY A 345 -22.70 16.92 16.71
CA GLY A 345 -22.13 16.57 18.02
C GLY A 345 -21.76 15.07 18.16
N THR A 346 -21.89 14.29 17.10
CA THR A 346 -21.38 12.91 17.01
C THR A 346 -20.17 12.85 16.10
N ALA A 347 -19.41 11.75 16.17
CA ALA A 347 -18.38 11.48 15.18
C ALA A 347 -18.98 11.48 13.76
N ASN A 348 -18.26 11.98 12.78
CA ASN A 348 -18.69 12.09 11.38
C ASN A 348 -20.01 12.88 11.17
N ALA A 349 -20.31 13.87 12.04
CA ALA A 349 -21.49 14.70 11.90
C ALA A 349 -21.55 15.40 10.53
N GLY A 350 -22.70 15.35 9.87
CA GLY A 350 -22.95 15.94 8.55
C GLY A 350 -23.52 14.92 7.57
N VAL A 351 -23.32 15.13 6.27
CA VAL A 351 -23.69 14.14 5.25
C VAL A 351 -22.54 13.15 5.07
N VAL A 352 -22.81 11.88 5.28
CA VAL A 352 -21.87 10.78 5.06
C VAL A 352 -22.23 10.08 3.75
N ASP A 353 -21.25 9.93 2.89
CA ASP A 353 -21.32 9.16 1.66
C ASP A 353 -20.05 8.35 1.50
N GLU A 354 -20.13 7.05 1.77
CA GLU A 354 -19.00 6.12 1.70
C GLU A 354 -18.91 5.38 0.36
N VAL A 355 -19.88 5.61 -0.55
CA VAL A 355 -19.85 5.08 -1.91
C VAL A 355 -19.08 6.06 -2.80
N GLU A 356 -18.04 5.55 -3.48
CA GLU A 356 -17.21 6.37 -4.37
C GLU A 356 -18.02 6.88 -5.56
N ASN A 357 -17.85 8.14 -5.88
CA ASN A 357 -18.47 8.77 -7.05
C ASN A 357 -17.44 9.61 -7.83
N PRO A 358 -16.81 9.06 -8.85
CA PRO A 358 -15.83 9.78 -9.67
C PRO A 358 -16.45 10.71 -10.70
N ASN A 359 -17.78 10.76 -10.82
CA ASN A 359 -18.42 11.63 -11.80
C ASN A 359 -18.22 13.11 -11.45
N PRO A 360 -17.74 13.94 -12.37
CA PRO A 360 -17.60 15.36 -12.11
C PRO A 360 -18.95 16.01 -11.80
N ALA A 361 -18.98 16.90 -10.82
CA ALA A 361 -20.14 17.77 -10.64
C ALA A 361 -20.25 18.73 -11.84
N ALA A 362 -21.46 18.91 -12.35
CA ALA A 362 -21.69 19.75 -13.53
C ALA A 362 -21.08 21.14 -13.37
N LYS A 363 -20.32 21.60 -14.36
CA LYS A 363 -19.62 22.90 -14.40
C LYS A 363 -18.53 23.10 -13.35
N THR A 364 -18.04 22.01 -12.74
CA THR A 364 -16.93 22.05 -11.80
C THR A 364 -15.86 21.05 -12.21
N ASN A 365 -14.66 21.18 -11.66
CA ASN A 365 -13.74 20.07 -11.57
C ASN A 365 -14.19 19.24 -10.38
N ASN A 366 -14.57 18.00 -10.60
CA ASN A 366 -14.88 17.11 -9.52
C ASN A 366 -13.55 16.64 -8.91
N TRP A 367 -13.39 16.81 -7.61
CA TRP A 367 -12.17 16.45 -6.95
C TRP A 367 -12.41 16.05 -5.49
N TYR A 368 -11.47 15.32 -4.97
CA TYR A 368 -11.44 14.87 -3.59
C TYR A 368 -10.26 15.53 -2.89
N THR A 369 -10.46 15.89 -1.64
CA THR A 369 -9.40 16.52 -0.85
C THR A 369 -8.49 15.53 -0.18
N GLU A 370 -8.92 14.28 -0.10
CA GLU A 370 -8.26 13.26 0.67
C GLU A 370 -8.03 12.00 -0.17
N ASP A 371 -6.95 11.35 0.09
CA ASP A 371 -6.53 10.13 -0.57
C ASP A 371 -7.08 8.86 0.09
N GLY A 372 -8.23 8.92 0.74
CA GLY A 372 -8.83 7.72 1.26
C GLY A 372 -9.72 7.82 2.46
N TYR A 373 -9.82 8.97 3.07
CA TYR A 373 -10.77 9.23 4.15
C TYR A 373 -12.02 9.97 3.67
N GLY A 374 -12.34 9.81 2.40
CA GLY A 374 -13.47 10.48 1.77
C GLY A 374 -14.81 9.91 2.17
N GLY A 375 -15.87 10.52 1.67
CA GLY A 375 -17.24 10.07 1.86
C GLY A 375 -17.95 10.66 3.03
N GLY A 376 -17.39 11.62 3.74
CA GLY A 376 -18.03 12.21 4.88
C GLY A 376 -17.71 13.67 5.09
N SER A 377 -18.13 14.15 6.26
CA SER A 377 -17.78 15.45 6.76
C SER A 377 -16.47 15.39 7.49
N PHE A 378 -15.39 15.72 6.82
CA PHE A 378 -14.17 16.02 7.57
C PHE A 378 -14.29 17.45 8.13
N GLY A 379 -14.39 17.59 9.44
CA GLY A 379 -14.53 18.89 10.08
C GLY A 379 -15.73 19.71 9.59
N ALA A 380 -16.90 19.09 9.42
CA ALA A 380 -18.15 19.69 8.92
C ALA A 380 -18.16 20.04 7.42
N LYS A 381 -17.33 19.44 6.61
CA LYS A 381 -17.39 19.55 5.16
C LYS A 381 -17.83 18.21 4.56
N SER A 382 -18.85 18.24 3.70
CA SER A 382 -19.18 17.08 2.88
C SER A 382 -18.20 17.00 1.73
N TYR A 383 -17.49 15.90 1.63
CA TYR A 383 -16.74 15.53 0.43
C TYR A 383 -17.58 14.54 -0.35
N GLY A 384 -17.71 14.74 -1.65
CA GLY A 384 -18.31 13.75 -2.53
C GLY A 384 -17.36 12.57 -2.69
N GLY A 385 -17.91 11.37 -2.67
CA GLY A 385 -17.15 10.15 -2.88
C GLY A 385 -16.56 9.54 -1.61
N GLY A 386 -16.70 8.25 -1.51
CA GLY A 386 -16.17 7.41 -0.44
C GLY A 386 -15.06 6.52 -0.94
N SER A 387 -14.92 5.36 -0.31
CA SER A 387 -13.91 4.36 -0.68
C SER A 387 -14.50 3.03 -1.14
N TYR A 388 -15.82 2.92 -1.29
CA TYR A 388 -16.49 1.68 -1.67
C TYR A 388 -17.19 1.77 -3.01
N THR A 389 -17.18 0.66 -3.75
CA THR A 389 -18.00 0.45 -4.94
C THR A 389 -18.62 -0.94 -4.99
N ASN A 390 -19.84 -1.05 -5.52
CA ASN A 390 -20.41 -2.31 -5.95
C ASN A 390 -20.09 -2.50 -7.44
N CYS A 391 -18.94 -3.06 -7.75
CA CYS A 391 -18.45 -3.20 -9.12
C CYS A 391 -19.20 -4.27 -9.95
N SER A 392 -20.15 -5.00 -9.36
CA SER A 392 -21.07 -5.85 -10.11
C SER A 392 -22.27 -5.10 -10.70
N ASP A 393 -22.50 -3.85 -10.27
CA ASP A 393 -23.62 -3.00 -10.71
C ASP A 393 -23.13 -1.84 -11.57
N THR A 394 -23.29 -1.97 -12.88
CA THR A 394 -22.87 -0.95 -13.86
C THR A 394 -23.63 0.37 -13.76
N THR A 395 -24.66 0.46 -12.93
CA THR A 395 -25.34 1.73 -12.65
C THR A 395 -24.63 2.54 -11.55
N GLN A 396 -23.71 1.94 -10.82
CA GLN A 396 -22.88 2.66 -9.85
C GLN A 396 -21.93 3.63 -10.59
N PRO A 397 -21.65 4.81 -10.00
CA PRO A 397 -20.73 5.77 -10.60
C PRO A 397 -19.35 5.15 -10.90
N GLY A 398 -18.80 5.42 -12.07
CA GLY A 398 -17.47 4.95 -12.50
C GLY A 398 -17.37 3.47 -12.90
N VAL A 399 -18.33 2.63 -12.57
CA VAL A 399 -18.25 1.17 -12.80
C VAL A 399 -18.35 0.82 -14.29
N ALA A 400 -19.32 1.40 -14.99
CA ALA A 400 -19.56 1.06 -16.41
C ALA A 400 -18.35 1.30 -17.33
N PRO A 401 -17.60 2.40 -17.25
CA PRO A 401 -16.40 2.60 -18.07
C PRO A 401 -15.36 1.51 -17.92
N ILE A 402 -15.02 1.12 -16.68
CA ILE A 402 -14.02 0.09 -16.41
C ILE A 402 -14.51 -1.29 -16.88
N THR A 403 -15.72 -1.69 -16.50
CA THR A 403 -16.25 -3.01 -16.89
C THR A 403 -16.41 -3.17 -18.38
N LYS A 404 -16.79 -2.10 -19.09
CA LYS A 404 -16.85 -2.07 -20.56
C LYS A 404 -15.47 -2.21 -21.18
N TYR A 405 -14.47 -1.52 -20.65
CA TYR A 405 -13.08 -1.63 -21.10
C TYR A 405 -12.57 -3.07 -20.93
N LEU A 406 -12.70 -3.67 -19.74
CA LEU A 406 -12.28 -5.04 -19.47
C LEU A 406 -12.94 -6.06 -20.41
N ALA A 407 -14.24 -5.89 -20.70
CA ALA A 407 -14.97 -6.74 -21.63
C ALA A 407 -14.55 -6.55 -23.10
N SER A 408 -13.92 -5.42 -23.42
CA SER A 408 -13.49 -5.07 -24.80
C SER A 408 -12.06 -5.45 -25.11
N LEU A 409 -11.28 -5.90 -24.10
CA LEU A 409 -9.90 -6.33 -24.30
C LEU A 409 -9.81 -7.49 -25.30
N PRO A 410 -8.67 -7.67 -26.02
CA PRO A 410 -8.47 -8.80 -26.92
C PRO A 410 -8.72 -10.18 -26.25
N ASN A 411 -8.34 -10.28 -24.98
CA ASN A 411 -8.74 -11.36 -24.07
C ASN A 411 -9.64 -10.75 -22.99
N PRO A 412 -10.97 -10.84 -23.09
CA PRO A 412 -11.87 -10.22 -22.14
C PRO A 412 -11.65 -10.71 -20.72
N ILE A 413 -11.64 -9.77 -19.78
CA ILE A 413 -11.36 -10.01 -18.35
C ILE A 413 -12.67 -9.83 -17.56
N ALA A 414 -12.95 -10.79 -16.67
CA ALA A 414 -14.06 -10.68 -15.72
C ALA A 414 -13.72 -9.66 -14.61
N PRO A 415 -14.67 -8.85 -14.15
CA PRO A 415 -14.40 -7.84 -13.11
C PRO A 415 -14.12 -8.43 -11.73
N ASN A 416 -14.34 -9.72 -11.49
CA ASN A 416 -14.18 -10.40 -10.20
C ASN A 416 -15.01 -9.76 -9.06
N CYS A 417 -16.25 -9.38 -9.35
CA CYS A 417 -17.13 -8.69 -8.42
C CYS A 417 -18.37 -9.55 -8.12
N GLU A 418 -18.66 -9.76 -6.86
CA GLU A 418 -19.86 -10.45 -6.41
C GLU A 418 -21.05 -9.51 -6.25
N ALA A 419 -22.24 -9.95 -6.62
CA ALA A 419 -23.43 -9.13 -6.54
C ALA A 419 -23.75 -8.72 -5.09
N GLY A 420 -24.00 -7.43 -4.90
CA GLY A 420 -24.35 -6.86 -3.60
C GLY A 420 -23.17 -6.65 -2.64
N HIS A 421 -21.93 -6.88 -3.09
CA HIS A 421 -20.72 -6.57 -2.33
C HIS A 421 -20.21 -5.17 -2.70
N TYR A 422 -19.92 -4.38 -1.68
CA TYR A 422 -19.29 -3.06 -1.80
C TYR A 422 -17.83 -3.19 -1.38
N TYR A 423 -16.95 -3.26 -2.36
CA TYR A 423 -15.51 -3.47 -2.17
C TYR A 423 -14.79 -2.17 -1.80
N LEU A 424 -13.83 -2.28 -0.88
CA LEU A 424 -12.92 -1.19 -0.53
C LEU A 424 -11.88 -1.00 -1.66
N MET A 425 -11.74 0.24 -2.13
CA MET A 425 -10.83 0.58 -3.22
C MET A 425 -9.69 1.53 -2.82
N ASN A 426 -9.84 2.21 -1.70
CA ASN A 426 -8.90 3.21 -1.20
C ASN A 426 -8.58 2.92 0.28
N ASN A 427 -8.45 3.97 1.09
CA ASN A 427 -8.11 3.86 2.50
C ASN A 427 -9.34 4.01 3.40
N TYR A 428 -9.53 3.08 4.32
CA TYR A 428 -10.36 3.25 5.50
C TYR A 428 -9.64 2.57 6.68
N ASN A 429 -9.86 3.10 7.86
CA ASN A 429 -9.26 2.51 9.06
C ASN A 429 -9.80 1.11 9.31
N PRO A 430 -8.99 0.19 9.85
CA PRO A 430 -9.44 -1.15 10.19
C PRO A 430 -10.52 -1.13 11.27
N GLY A 431 -11.42 -2.10 11.22
CA GLY A 431 -12.53 -2.25 12.18
C GLY A 431 -12.10 -2.64 13.59
N TYR A 432 -10.81 -2.84 13.83
CA TYR A 432 -10.22 -3.11 15.13
C TYR A 432 -9.12 -2.11 15.49
N PHE A 433 -9.15 -1.61 16.71
CA PHE A 433 -7.98 -0.96 17.32
C PHE A 433 -6.89 -1.98 17.65
N GLY A 434 -5.65 -1.54 17.83
CA GLY A 434 -4.52 -2.41 18.17
C GLY A 434 -4.72 -3.28 19.40
N ASN A 435 -5.51 -2.84 20.37
CA ASN A 435 -5.89 -3.61 21.56
C ASN A 435 -6.96 -4.68 21.30
N GLY A 436 -7.51 -4.75 20.06
CA GLY A 436 -8.57 -5.68 19.66
C GLY A 436 -9.99 -5.24 19.96
N ASN A 437 -10.19 -4.02 20.45
CA ASN A 437 -11.53 -3.46 20.58
C ASN A 437 -12.07 -3.13 19.18
N ASN A 438 -13.39 -3.27 19.02
CA ASN A 438 -14.06 -2.97 17.75
C ASN A 438 -14.10 -1.45 17.53
N ALA A 439 -13.38 -0.96 16.54
CA ALA A 439 -13.29 0.45 16.18
C ALA A 439 -14.53 0.92 15.40
N TYR A 440 -15.14 0.04 14.60
CA TYR A 440 -16.33 0.36 13.80
C TYR A 440 -17.56 0.69 14.66
N THR A 441 -17.72 0.01 15.79
CA THR A 441 -18.84 0.26 16.72
C THR A 441 -18.48 1.21 17.86
N ASP A 442 -17.27 1.74 17.88
CA ASP A 442 -16.85 2.69 18.92
C ASP A 442 -17.55 4.04 18.75
N THR A 443 -18.16 4.52 19.82
CA THR A 443 -18.90 5.80 19.88
C THR A 443 -18.11 6.90 20.56
N ASN A 444 -16.83 6.69 20.85
CA ASN A 444 -15.99 7.72 21.44
C ASN A 444 -15.84 8.89 20.47
N ALA A 445 -16.00 10.11 20.97
CA ALA A 445 -15.89 11.33 20.16
C ALA A 445 -14.50 11.54 19.55
N ASN A 446 -13.48 10.86 20.05
CA ASN A 446 -12.14 10.86 19.47
C ASN A 446 -12.01 9.94 18.26
N ASN A 447 -12.94 9.01 18.06
CA ASN A 447 -13.00 8.18 16.84
C ASN A 447 -13.68 9.00 15.74
N THR A 448 -12.89 9.78 15.01
CA THR A 448 -13.38 10.74 14.00
C THR A 448 -13.11 10.28 12.56
N VAL A 449 -12.57 9.09 12.39
CA VAL A 449 -12.20 8.52 11.08
C VAL A 449 -13.21 7.46 10.66
N PHE A 450 -13.34 7.27 9.35
CA PHE A 450 -14.14 6.18 8.80
C PHE A 450 -13.40 4.86 8.97
N THR A 451 -14.14 3.83 9.39
CA THR A 451 -13.63 2.49 9.59
C THR A 451 -14.45 1.49 8.79
N ILE A 452 -13.78 0.52 8.18
CA ILE A 452 -14.47 -0.63 7.61
C ILE A 452 -14.88 -1.59 8.73
N PRO A 453 -16.09 -2.19 8.69
CA PRO A 453 -16.46 -3.22 9.65
C PRO A 453 -15.47 -4.38 9.64
N PRO A 454 -15.27 -5.08 10.78
CA PRO A 454 -14.42 -6.26 10.85
C PRO A 454 -14.67 -7.24 9.71
N SER A 455 -13.59 -7.65 9.03
CA SER A 455 -13.64 -8.55 7.88
C SER A 455 -13.66 -10.02 8.28
N SER A 456 -14.30 -10.85 7.46
CA SER A 456 -14.23 -12.31 7.51
C SER A 456 -13.61 -12.92 6.23
N VAL A 457 -13.10 -12.07 5.34
CA VAL A 457 -12.37 -12.54 4.15
C VAL A 457 -11.09 -13.22 4.62
N PRO A 458 -10.78 -14.44 4.14
CA PRO A 458 -9.57 -15.16 4.54
C PRO A 458 -8.30 -14.38 4.16
N SER A 459 -7.26 -14.54 4.96
CA SER A 459 -5.93 -13.98 4.70
C SER A 459 -4.85 -15.07 4.68
N ILE A 460 -3.68 -14.75 4.13
CA ILE A 460 -2.51 -15.64 4.20
C ILE A 460 -2.16 -15.99 5.65
N GLY A 461 -2.44 -15.10 6.61
CA GLY A 461 -2.24 -15.35 8.03
C GLY A 461 -3.09 -16.52 8.54
N ASP A 462 -4.33 -16.65 8.07
CA ASP A 462 -5.21 -17.77 8.42
C ASP A 462 -4.67 -19.10 7.87
N ASP A 463 -4.19 -19.10 6.62
CA ASP A 463 -3.66 -20.31 6.00
C ASP A 463 -2.32 -20.75 6.62
N LEU A 464 -1.46 -19.81 6.97
CA LEU A 464 -0.22 -20.13 7.69
C LEU A 464 -0.52 -20.73 9.07
N ILE A 465 -1.51 -20.20 9.82
CA ILE A 465 -1.95 -20.78 11.10
C ILE A 465 -2.49 -22.19 10.87
N LYS A 466 -3.39 -22.38 9.89
CA LYS A 466 -4.00 -23.68 9.53
C LYS A 466 -2.93 -24.72 9.17
N ASN A 467 -1.87 -24.30 8.49
CA ASN A 467 -0.79 -25.16 8.03
C ASN A 467 0.40 -25.27 9.00
N HIS A 468 0.33 -24.69 10.21
CA HIS A 468 1.37 -24.70 11.23
C HIS A 468 2.72 -24.13 10.76
N VAL A 469 2.66 -23.12 9.89
CA VAL A 469 3.79 -22.29 9.48
C VAL A 469 3.81 -21.03 10.33
N SER A 470 4.92 -20.76 11.01
CA SER A 470 5.02 -19.61 11.89
C SER A 470 5.09 -18.30 11.09
N TRP A 471 4.38 -17.27 11.56
CA TRP A 471 4.42 -15.97 10.92
C TRP A 471 4.19 -14.84 11.92
N LYS A 472 4.66 -13.63 11.56
CA LYS A 472 4.38 -12.39 12.29
C LYS A 472 4.30 -11.21 11.33
N TYR A 473 3.43 -10.27 11.66
CA TYR A 473 3.47 -8.90 11.17
C TYR A 473 4.19 -8.05 12.21
N TYR A 474 5.21 -7.31 11.78
CA TYR A 474 5.98 -6.38 12.59
C TYR A 474 5.72 -4.95 12.10
N GLY A 475 4.80 -4.26 12.75
CA GLY A 475 4.53 -2.85 12.49
C GLY A 475 5.38 -1.95 13.37
N ASP A 476 6.16 -1.07 12.75
CA ASP A 476 6.97 -0.12 13.48
C ASP A 476 6.09 0.82 14.31
N GLN A 477 6.43 1.04 15.58
CA GLN A 477 5.67 1.79 16.58
C GLN A 477 4.31 1.17 17.00
N TRP A 478 4.07 -0.10 16.75
CA TRP A 478 2.89 -0.80 17.24
C TRP A 478 2.72 -0.68 18.76
N ASN A 479 3.81 -0.78 19.53
CA ASN A 479 3.77 -0.68 20.98
C ASN A 479 3.31 0.69 21.49
N ASN A 480 3.55 1.75 20.71
CA ASN A 480 3.08 3.10 21.01
C ASN A 480 1.60 3.29 20.62
N TYR A 481 1.18 2.68 19.51
CA TYR A 481 -0.20 2.75 19.01
C TYR A 481 -1.21 2.01 19.89
N VAL A 482 -0.89 0.82 20.39
CA VAL A 482 -1.84 0.01 21.19
C VAL A 482 -2.44 0.76 22.38
N PRO A 483 -1.69 1.56 23.18
CA PRO A 483 -2.25 2.36 24.27
C PRO A 483 -2.89 3.68 23.80
N ASP A 484 -2.64 4.12 22.56
CA ASP A 484 -3.19 5.36 21.97
C ASP A 484 -3.99 5.10 20.69
N PRO A 485 -5.12 4.36 20.78
CA PRO A 485 -5.85 3.87 19.61
C PRO A 485 -6.43 4.99 18.74
N TYR A 486 -6.52 6.21 19.24
CA TYR A 486 -6.99 7.39 18.50
C TYR A 486 -5.84 8.25 17.98
N GLN A 487 -4.59 7.87 18.22
CA GLN A 487 -3.38 8.59 17.82
C GLN A 487 -3.42 10.09 18.21
N LEU A 488 -3.72 10.34 19.49
CA LEU A 488 -3.88 11.70 20.05
C LEU A 488 -2.66 12.20 20.79
N ASN A 489 -1.66 11.36 21.01
CA ASN A 489 -0.46 11.74 21.74
C ASN A 489 0.51 12.48 20.81
N PHE A 490 0.83 13.70 21.17
CA PHE A 490 1.74 14.57 20.45
C PHE A 490 2.94 14.92 21.30
N ASN A 491 4.11 14.99 20.68
CA ASN A 491 5.31 15.49 21.33
C ASN A 491 5.27 17.01 21.51
N ALA A 492 6.32 17.59 22.13
CA ALA A 492 6.38 19.02 22.44
C ALA A 492 6.34 19.96 21.22
N ILE A 493 6.60 19.44 20.02
CA ILE A 493 6.54 20.18 18.75
C ILE A 493 5.27 19.89 17.93
N GLY A 494 4.28 19.20 18.52
CA GLY A 494 3.00 18.93 17.88
C GLY A 494 3.01 17.81 16.84
N LYS A 495 3.97 16.87 16.91
CA LYS A 495 4.02 15.66 16.10
C LYS A 495 3.47 14.48 16.86
N LEU A 496 2.81 13.55 16.15
CA LEU A 496 2.39 12.29 16.73
C LEU A 496 3.59 11.55 17.33
N THR A 497 3.34 10.84 18.42
CA THR A 497 4.37 10.01 19.07
C THR A 497 4.31 8.55 18.63
N ASP A 498 3.30 8.19 17.85
CA ASP A 498 3.08 6.88 17.27
C ASP A 498 2.71 7.05 15.79
N GLU A 499 3.67 7.04 14.93
CA GLU A 499 3.49 7.11 13.46
C GLU A 499 3.22 5.72 12.86
N TYR A 500 2.61 4.82 13.64
CA TYR A 500 2.20 3.51 13.18
C TYR A 500 1.13 3.64 12.08
N CYS A 501 1.34 2.95 10.95
CA CYS A 501 0.38 2.92 9.86
C CYS A 501 -0.67 1.83 10.13
N ASN A 502 -1.83 2.19 10.66
CA ASN A 502 -2.89 1.23 10.96
C ASN A 502 -3.57 0.68 9.70
N ILE A 503 -3.71 1.48 8.64
CA ILE A 503 -4.28 1.05 7.35
C ILE A 503 -3.34 0.13 6.56
N CYS A 504 -2.04 0.12 6.90
CA CYS A 504 -1.03 -0.71 6.26
C CYS A 504 -0.98 -2.14 6.80
N ASN A 505 -1.71 -2.44 7.88
CA ASN A 505 -1.73 -3.78 8.43
C ASN A 505 -2.95 -4.57 7.93
N PRO A 506 -2.80 -5.44 6.91
CA PRO A 506 -3.93 -6.17 6.33
C PRO A 506 -4.65 -7.05 7.36
N PHE A 507 -3.93 -7.57 8.34
CA PHE A 507 -4.47 -8.44 9.38
C PHE A 507 -5.23 -7.68 10.47
N GLN A 508 -5.10 -6.35 10.56
CA GLN A 508 -5.85 -5.54 11.52
C GLN A 508 -7.32 -5.40 11.13
N TYR A 509 -7.68 -5.76 9.92
CA TYR A 509 -9.06 -5.84 9.45
C TYR A 509 -9.73 -7.17 9.84
N ASP A 510 -8.98 -8.23 10.17
CA ASP A 510 -9.47 -9.60 10.26
C ASP A 510 -10.03 -9.96 11.62
N THR A 511 -11.24 -10.51 11.62
CA THR A 511 -11.89 -11.03 12.83
C THR A 511 -11.15 -12.24 13.41
N SER A 512 -10.62 -13.12 12.57
CA SER A 512 -9.87 -14.31 12.96
C SER A 512 -8.61 -13.99 13.76
N ILE A 513 -7.94 -12.89 13.42
CA ILE A 513 -6.68 -12.47 14.01
C ILE A 513 -6.91 -11.48 15.14
N MET A 514 -7.55 -10.35 14.86
CA MET A 514 -7.72 -9.27 15.84
C MET A 514 -8.77 -9.57 16.91
N GLY A 515 -9.82 -10.32 16.56
CA GLY A 515 -10.87 -10.72 17.49
C GLY A 515 -10.41 -11.73 18.55
N ASN A 516 -9.25 -12.38 18.37
CA ASN A 516 -8.68 -13.35 19.29
C ASN A 516 -7.41 -12.81 19.95
N ALA A 517 -7.46 -12.51 21.25
CA ALA A 517 -6.34 -11.90 21.97
C ALA A 517 -5.05 -12.74 21.94
N THR A 518 -5.16 -14.09 21.95
CA THR A 518 -4.01 -14.97 21.90
C THR A 518 -3.38 -14.96 20.51
N VAL A 519 -4.18 -15.06 19.46
CA VAL A 519 -3.72 -15.00 18.06
C VAL A 519 -3.08 -13.64 17.79
N ARG A 520 -3.78 -12.54 18.11
CA ARG A 520 -3.27 -11.18 17.94
C ARG A 520 -1.90 -10.99 18.61
N ALA A 521 -1.78 -11.37 19.87
CA ALA A 521 -0.52 -11.21 20.61
C ALA A 521 0.63 -12.08 20.06
N ALA A 522 0.31 -13.21 19.44
CA ALA A 522 1.31 -14.08 18.83
C ALA A 522 1.81 -13.55 17.48
N HIS A 523 0.94 -12.90 16.71
CA HIS A 523 1.20 -12.60 15.31
C HIS A 523 1.40 -11.13 15.00
N ILE A 524 0.81 -10.19 15.75
CA ILE A 524 0.97 -8.75 15.50
C ILE A 524 1.88 -8.15 16.58
N GLN A 525 3.05 -7.68 16.14
CA GLN A 525 4.12 -7.23 17.03
C GLN A 525 4.82 -5.97 16.49
N ASP A 526 5.67 -5.38 17.31
CA ASP A 526 6.50 -4.22 16.98
C ASP A 526 7.81 -4.65 16.29
N THR A 527 8.44 -3.74 15.54
CA THR A 527 9.78 -3.94 14.96
C THR A 527 10.86 -4.14 16.00
N GLU A 528 10.68 -3.70 17.26
CA GLU A 528 11.56 -4.05 18.37
C GLU A 528 11.60 -5.57 18.60
N ASN A 529 10.47 -6.25 18.41
CA ASN A 529 10.40 -7.71 18.47
C ASN A 529 11.11 -8.36 17.29
N LEU A 530 11.01 -7.78 16.07
CA LEU A 530 11.75 -8.26 14.91
C LEU A 530 13.27 -8.28 15.18
N TYR A 531 13.84 -7.19 15.68
CA TYR A 531 15.26 -7.13 15.99
C TYR A 531 15.66 -8.10 17.11
N SER A 532 14.78 -8.32 18.07
CA SER A 532 14.97 -9.31 19.14
C SER A 532 14.95 -10.73 18.59
N ASP A 533 14.01 -11.06 17.69
CA ASP A 533 13.88 -12.37 17.06
C ASP A 533 15.08 -12.67 16.14
N ILE A 534 15.52 -11.68 15.34
CA ILE A 534 16.73 -11.81 14.51
C ILE A 534 17.96 -12.10 15.38
N LYS A 535 18.14 -11.35 16.45
CA LYS A 535 19.28 -11.52 17.37
C LYS A 535 19.27 -12.87 18.08
N ALA A 536 18.09 -13.33 18.50
CA ALA A 536 17.91 -14.60 19.18
C ALA A 536 17.94 -15.81 18.23
N GLY A 537 17.80 -15.60 16.92
CA GLY A 537 17.64 -16.68 15.93
C GLY A 537 16.27 -17.37 16.02
N THR A 538 15.24 -16.63 16.43
CA THR A 538 13.85 -17.09 16.60
C THR A 538 12.90 -16.43 15.60
N LEU A 539 13.44 -15.93 14.49
CA LEU A 539 12.64 -15.36 13.42
C LEU A 539 11.63 -16.38 12.90
N PRO A 540 10.33 -16.04 12.73
CA PRO A 540 9.36 -16.97 12.18
C PRO A 540 9.65 -17.30 10.70
N ALA A 541 8.94 -18.28 10.16
CA ALA A 541 9.04 -18.65 8.75
C ALA A 541 8.64 -17.50 7.82
N VAL A 542 7.59 -16.76 8.16
CA VAL A 542 7.15 -15.59 7.39
C VAL A 542 7.10 -14.36 8.29
N SER A 543 7.75 -13.29 7.86
CA SER A 543 7.80 -11.98 8.53
C SER A 543 7.38 -10.89 7.56
N ILE A 544 6.33 -10.14 7.91
CA ILE A 544 5.89 -8.98 7.13
C ILE A 544 6.22 -7.75 7.96
N VAL A 545 6.94 -6.80 7.37
CA VAL A 545 7.52 -5.67 8.09
C VAL A 545 7.08 -4.37 7.44
N LYS A 546 6.44 -3.49 8.22
CA LYS A 546 6.03 -2.16 7.77
C LYS A 546 6.72 -1.10 8.63
N PRO A 547 7.54 -0.23 8.03
CA PRO A 547 8.08 0.95 8.72
C PRO A 547 6.97 1.92 9.13
N SER A 548 7.25 2.75 10.12
CA SER A 548 6.39 3.87 10.51
C SER A 548 6.37 4.97 9.45
N GLY A 549 5.38 5.86 9.49
CA GLY A 549 5.28 7.01 8.61
C GLY A 549 6.46 8.00 8.69
N LEU A 550 7.38 7.82 9.65
CA LEU A 550 8.62 8.58 9.72
C LEU A 550 9.67 8.10 8.72
N VAL A 551 9.70 6.79 8.43
CA VAL A 551 10.83 6.13 7.74
C VAL A 551 10.38 5.19 6.61
N ASP A 552 9.12 5.25 6.20
CA ASP A 552 8.55 4.38 5.16
C ASP A 552 8.80 4.83 3.71
N GLY A 553 9.36 6.04 3.52
CA GLY A 553 9.61 6.59 2.19
C GLY A 553 8.47 7.42 1.59
N HIS A 554 7.29 7.48 2.25
CA HIS A 554 6.12 8.20 1.73
C HIS A 554 6.46 9.66 1.37
N PRO A 555 6.16 10.11 0.14
CA PRO A 555 6.37 11.51 -0.24
C PRO A 555 5.69 12.46 0.73
N SER A 556 6.26 13.60 0.96
CA SER A 556 5.81 14.67 1.87
C SER A 556 5.83 14.36 3.37
N SER A 557 5.72 13.12 3.81
CA SER A 557 5.77 12.73 5.24
C SER A 557 7.07 12.03 5.63
N SER A 558 7.69 11.32 4.72
CA SER A 558 8.98 10.65 4.84
C SER A 558 9.88 10.94 3.64
N LYS A 559 10.99 10.24 3.51
CA LYS A 559 11.97 10.38 2.42
C LYS A 559 12.52 9.03 2.03
N LEU A 560 12.92 8.91 0.77
CA LEU A 560 13.43 7.65 0.24
C LEU A 560 14.73 7.19 0.94
N ASP A 561 15.62 8.12 1.32
CA ASP A 561 16.84 7.79 2.07
C ASP A 561 16.57 7.20 3.46
N LEU A 562 15.43 7.55 4.08
CA LEU A 562 15.00 6.96 5.35
C LEU A 562 14.52 5.53 5.17
N PHE A 563 13.80 5.22 4.10
CA PHE A 563 13.39 3.86 3.78
C PHE A 563 14.59 2.98 3.39
N GLU A 564 15.57 3.52 2.65
CA GLU A 564 16.85 2.84 2.45
C GLU A 564 17.54 2.51 3.78
N GLY A 565 17.55 3.47 4.72
CA GLY A 565 18.13 3.28 6.06
C GLY A 565 17.42 2.18 6.86
N PHE A 566 16.07 2.20 6.87
CA PHE A 566 15.27 1.19 7.54
C PHE A 566 15.54 -0.21 6.96
N THR A 567 15.49 -0.34 5.64
CA THR A 567 15.81 -1.57 4.92
C THR A 567 17.22 -2.05 5.23
N LYS A 568 18.20 -1.14 5.19
CA LYS A 568 19.59 -1.43 5.47
C LYS A 568 19.79 -2.00 6.88
N LYS A 569 19.10 -1.45 7.86
CA LYS A 569 19.14 -1.94 9.25
C LYS A 569 18.75 -3.42 9.32
N ILE A 570 17.64 -3.79 8.70
CA ILE A 570 17.14 -5.18 8.73
C ILE A 570 18.09 -6.12 8.01
N VAL A 571 18.50 -5.77 6.78
CA VAL A 571 19.44 -6.58 5.98
C VAL A 571 20.75 -6.81 6.73
N ASP A 572 21.31 -5.75 7.32
CA ASP A 572 22.57 -5.85 8.08
C ASP A 572 22.41 -6.72 9.33
N GLU A 573 21.30 -6.61 10.07
CA GLU A 573 21.07 -7.44 11.27
C GLU A 573 20.88 -8.92 10.91
N VAL A 574 20.14 -9.24 9.83
CA VAL A 574 19.99 -10.63 9.36
C VAL A 574 21.35 -11.21 8.93
N LYS A 575 22.14 -10.44 8.16
CA LYS A 575 23.48 -10.88 7.71
C LYS A 575 24.47 -11.09 8.85
N LYS A 576 24.33 -10.38 9.96
CA LYS A 576 25.15 -10.60 11.17
C LYS A 576 24.86 -11.93 11.85
N ASN A 577 23.74 -12.58 11.57
CA ASN A 577 23.39 -13.90 12.05
C ASN A 577 23.54 -14.95 10.93
N PRO A 578 24.69 -15.64 10.80
CA PRO A 578 24.93 -16.57 9.69
C PRO A 578 23.97 -17.77 9.67
N THR A 579 23.37 -18.09 10.81
CA THR A 579 22.39 -19.19 10.89
C THR A 579 21.07 -18.81 10.23
N LEU A 580 20.65 -17.55 10.36
CA LEU A 580 19.47 -17.02 9.65
C LEU A 580 19.81 -16.70 8.20
N TRP A 581 20.90 -15.98 7.95
CA TRP A 581 21.25 -15.51 6.61
C TRP A 581 21.27 -16.61 5.56
N LYS A 582 21.82 -17.79 5.91
CA LYS A 582 22.02 -18.90 4.97
C LYS A 582 20.72 -19.43 4.34
N ASP A 583 19.55 -19.21 4.94
CA ASP A 583 18.25 -19.72 4.48
C ASP A 583 17.14 -18.66 4.54
N THR A 584 17.51 -17.37 4.43
CA THR A 584 16.61 -16.23 4.40
C THR A 584 16.51 -15.62 3.00
N ALA A 585 15.30 -15.21 2.63
CA ALA A 585 15.01 -14.30 1.52
C ALA A 585 14.31 -13.04 2.06
N ILE A 586 14.80 -11.85 1.66
CA ILE A 586 14.24 -10.56 2.03
C ILE A 586 13.69 -9.90 0.77
N PHE A 587 12.39 -9.72 0.70
CA PHE A 587 11.68 -9.02 -0.37
C PHE A 587 11.48 -7.57 0.08
N ILE A 588 11.88 -6.62 -0.74
CA ILE A 588 11.80 -5.18 -0.48
C ILE A 588 10.99 -4.56 -1.60
N THR A 589 9.85 -3.96 -1.27
CA THR A 589 8.94 -3.36 -2.23
C THR A 589 8.24 -2.14 -1.65
N GLU A 590 7.41 -1.49 -2.46
CA GLU A 590 6.49 -0.42 -2.06
C GLU A 590 5.07 -0.98 -2.05
N ASP A 591 4.13 -0.28 -1.40
CA ASP A 591 2.72 -0.65 -1.37
C ASP A 591 2.00 -0.27 -2.67
N GLU A 592 2.33 0.90 -3.22
CA GLU A 592 1.77 1.43 -4.46
C GLU A 592 2.72 2.43 -5.13
N GLY A 593 2.39 2.81 -6.37
CA GLY A 593 3.13 3.83 -7.11
C GLY A 593 2.87 5.26 -6.64
N GLY A 594 1.87 5.47 -5.77
CA GLY A 594 1.57 6.78 -5.18
C GLY A 594 1.22 7.88 -6.18
N GLY A 595 0.62 7.52 -7.32
CA GLY A 595 0.29 8.49 -8.38
C GLY A 595 1.48 8.96 -9.23
N PHE A 596 2.68 8.42 -9.03
CA PHE A 596 3.82 8.70 -9.89
C PHE A 596 3.74 7.96 -11.22
N TYR A 597 4.29 8.58 -12.26
CA TYR A 597 4.37 8.03 -13.61
C TYR A 597 5.31 6.83 -13.66
N ASP A 598 4.95 5.88 -14.53
CA ASP A 598 5.78 4.74 -14.91
C ASP A 598 5.55 4.39 -16.38
N SER A 599 6.61 3.98 -17.09
CA SER A 599 6.56 3.65 -18.53
C SER A 599 6.20 2.19 -18.82
N GLY A 600 6.14 1.34 -17.81
CA GLY A 600 5.92 -0.10 -17.97
C GLY A 600 4.53 -0.47 -18.50
N TYR A 601 4.43 -1.65 -19.12
CA TYR A 601 3.17 -2.24 -19.52
C TYR A 601 2.31 -2.57 -18.29
N VAL A 602 1.06 -2.18 -18.28
CA VAL A 602 0.09 -2.54 -17.23
C VAL A 602 -0.88 -3.59 -17.75
N GLN A 603 -0.98 -4.71 -17.04
CA GLN A 603 -1.95 -5.77 -17.29
C GLN A 603 -3.15 -5.59 -16.38
N PRO A 604 -4.35 -5.25 -16.85
CA PRO A 604 -5.54 -5.37 -16.02
C PRO A 604 -5.76 -6.85 -15.66
N LEU A 605 -5.98 -7.14 -14.37
CA LEU A 605 -6.27 -8.49 -13.88
C LEU A 605 -7.75 -8.69 -13.60
N ASP A 606 -8.41 -7.65 -13.10
CA ASP A 606 -9.84 -7.59 -12.80
C ASP A 606 -10.28 -6.11 -12.70
N TYR A 607 -11.39 -5.83 -12.02
CA TYR A 607 -11.89 -4.47 -11.81
C TYR A 607 -10.92 -3.58 -11.02
N PHE A 608 -10.12 -4.15 -10.15
CA PHE A 608 -9.22 -3.41 -9.25
C PHE A 608 -7.89 -2.99 -9.90
N GLY A 609 -7.58 -3.46 -11.06
CA GLY A 609 -6.33 -3.19 -11.79
C GLY A 609 -5.55 -4.49 -11.97
N ASP A 610 -4.29 -4.43 -12.19
CA ASP A 610 -3.13 -3.76 -11.61
C ASP A 610 -2.92 -2.31 -12.10
N GLY A 611 -2.03 -1.62 -11.36
CA GLY A 611 -1.55 -0.31 -11.71
C GLY A 611 -0.09 -0.27 -12.15
N THR A 612 0.57 0.86 -11.93
CA THR A 612 1.97 1.09 -12.31
C THR A 612 2.93 0.10 -11.67
N ARG A 613 4.09 -0.09 -12.29
CA ARG A 613 5.17 -0.86 -11.67
C ARG A 613 5.67 -0.17 -10.41
N ILE A 614 6.00 -0.99 -9.42
CA ILE A 614 6.69 -0.61 -8.20
C ILE A 614 7.98 -1.42 -8.07
N PRO A 615 9.00 -0.96 -7.34
CA PRO A 615 10.24 -1.71 -7.15
C PRO A 615 10.01 -3.03 -6.41
N LEU A 616 10.70 -4.09 -6.85
CA LEU A 616 10.90 -5.30 -6.07
C LEU A 616 12.36 -5.70 -6.11
N ILE A 617 13.02 -5.71 -4.95
CA ILE A 617 14.39 -6.20 -4.77
C ILE A 617 14.35 -7.42 -3.84
N VAL A 618 15.05 -8.49 -4.21
CA VAL A 618 15.12 -9.71 -3.39
C VAL A 618 16.55 -9.97 -2.95
N VAL A 619 16.79 -9.89 -1.66
CA VAL A 619 18.10 -10.05 -1.02
C VAL A 619 18.19 -11.43 -0.37
N SER A 620 19.00 -12.31 -0.94
CA SER A 620 19.18 -13.69 -0.45
C SER A 620 20.54 -14.24 -0.89
N PRO A 621 21.13 -15.20 -0.18
CA PRO A 621 22.31 -15.92 -0.68
C PRO A 621 22.00 -16.77 -1.91
N TYR A 622 20.74 -16.96 -2.26
CA TYR A 622 20.28 -17.74 -3.41
C TYR A 622 19.91 -16.89 -4.64
N THR A 623 20.02 -15.57 -4.56
CA THR A 623 19.84 -14.71 -5.74
C THR A 623 21.15 -14.57 -6.51
N LYS A 624 21.07 -14.48 -7.83
CA LYS A 624 22.22 -14.14 -8.67
C LYS A 624 22.46 -12.63 -8.61
N ALA A 625 23.70 -12.22 -8.41
CA ALA A 625 24.06 -10.79 -8.35
C ALA A 625 23.68 -10.06 -9.64
N GLY A 626 22.90 -8.98 -9.47
CA GLY A 626 22.45 -8.11 -10.55
C GLY A 626 21.41 -8.74 -11.49
N HIS A 627 20.83 -9.89 -11.16
CA HIS A 627 19.79 -10.52 -11.97
C HIS A 627 18.50 -9.68 -11.98
N ILE A 628 17.89 -9.54 -13.17
CA ILE A 628 16.63 -8.84 -13.36
C ILE A 628 15.61 -9.80 -13.97
N ALA A 629 14.52 -10.05 -13.25
CA ALA A 629 13.40 -10.82 -13.74
C ALA A 629 12.40 -9.88 -14.45
N HIS A 630 11.86 -10.37 -15.59
CA HIS A 630 10.94 -9.62 -16.45
C HIS A 630 9.51 -10.18 -16.43
N ASP A 631 9.28 -11.29 -15.73
CA ASP A 631 7.96 -11.89 -15.62
C ASP A 631 6.99 -10.97 -14.90
N TYR A 632 5.77 -10.86 -15.44
CA TYR A 632 4.73 -10.00 -14.86
C TYR A 632 4.32 -10.49 -13.48
N ALA A 633 4.40 -9.63 -12.49
CA ALA A 633 4.15 -9.94 -11.08
C ALA A 633 3.51 -8.77 -10.35
N ASP A 634 2.84 -9.05 -9.25
CA ASP A 634 2.26 -8.06 -8.34
C ASP A 634 2.48 -8.46 -6.86
N HIS A 635 1.86 -7.76 -5.92
CA HIS A 635 1.95 -8.10 -4.50
C HIS A 635 1.52 -9.54 -4.19
N VAL A 636 0.51 -10.07 -4.90
CA VAL A 636 -0.01 -11.42 -4.67
C VAL A 636 0.97 -12.49 -5.14
N SER A 637 1.92 -12.13 -6.02
CA SER A 637 3.05 -12.98 -6.38
C SER A 637 3.91 -13.37 -5.18
N ILE A 638 3.98 -12.52 -4.14
CA ILE A 638 4.68 -12.86 -2.89
C ILE A 638 3.91 -13.94 -2.12
N LEU A 639 2.57 -13.91 -2.14
CA LEU A 639 1.75 -14.99 -1.57
C LEU A 639 2.00 -16.30 -2.31
N LYS A 640 1.98 -16.28 -3.65
CA LYS A 640 2.29 -17.47 -4.48
C LYS A 640 3.68 -18.04 -4.16
N PHE A 641 4.70 -17.19 -3.92
CA PHE A 641 6.02 -17.64 -3.48
C PHE A 641 5.95 -18.37 -2.12
N ILE A 642 5.26 -17.78 -1.14
CA ILE A 642 5.09 -18.36 0.20
C ILE A 642 4.35 -19.70 0.09
N GLU A 643 3.25 -19.75 -0.64
CA GLU A 643 2.42 -20.94 -0.87
C GLU A 643 3.24 -22.05 -1.53
N ALA A 644 3.93 -21.75 -2.61
CA ALA A 644 4.78 -22.71 -3.31
C ALA A 644 5.93 -23.22 -2.42
N ASN A 645 6.52 -22.34 -1.58
CA ASN A 645 7.64 -22.73 -0.73
C ASN A 645 7.23 -23.66 0.41
N TRP A 646 6.08 -23.45 1.04
CA TRP A 646 5.60 -24.29 2.15
C TRP A 646 4.53 -25.33 1.76
N GLY A 647 4.14 -25.38 0.49
CA GLY A 647 3.08 -26.26 0.00
C GLY A 647 1.74 -25.95 0.71
N VAL A 648 1.40 -24.68 0.81
CA VAL A 648 0.14 -24.17 1.34
C VAL A 648 -0.83 -23.97 0.19
N GLU A 649 -2.11 -24.15 0.42
CA GLU A 649 -3.17 -23.90 -0.57
C GLU A 649 -3.30 -22.37 -0.80
N THR A 650 -3.95 -21.98 -1.91
CA THR A 650 -4.30 -20.57 -2.18
C THR A 650 -5.29 -20.05 -1.13
N VAL A 651 -5.21 -18.75 -0.83
CA VAL A 651 -5.98 -18.10 0.25
C VAL A 651 -7.48 -18.32 0.10
N SER A 652 -8.00 -18.23 -1.11
CA SER A 652 -9.40 -18.51 -1.41
C SER A 652 -9.59 -18.95 -2.86
N THR A 653 -10.79 -19.36 -3.22
CA THR A 653 -11.12 -19.70 -4.63
C THR A 653 -11.25 -18.45 -5.51
N ARG A 654 -11.30 -17.26 -4.93
CA ARG A 654 -11.46 -15.97 -5.60
C ARG A 654 -10.16 -15.17 -5.67
N SER A 655 -9.22 -15.46 -4.77
CA SER A 655 -7.98 -14.69 -4.64
C SER A 655 -7.08 -14.81 -5.88
N ARG A 656 -6.31 -13.78 -6.17
CA ARG A 656 -5.47 -13.68 -7.37
C ARG A 656 -4.30 -14.67 -7.40
N ASP A 657 -3.93 -15.26 -6.27
CA ASP A 657 -2.94 -16.33 -6.17
C ASP A 657 -3.32 -17.59 -6.98
N ASN A 658 -4.60 -17.72 -7.38
CA ASN A 658 -5.07 -18.73 -8.33
C ASN A 658 -4.70 -18.42 -9.80
N TYR A 659 -4.25 -17.22 -10.15
CA TYR A 659 -3.85 -16.94 -11.52
C TYR A 659 -2.60 -17.77 -11.91
N PRO A 660 -2.53 -18.21 -13.19
CA PRO A 660 -1.37 -18.96 -13.67
C PRO A 660 -0.11 -18.08 -13.68
N ASN A 661 1.06 -18.71 -13.69
CA ASN A 661 2.30 -18.01 -13.98
C ASN A 661 2.27 -17.48 -15.42
N PRO A 662 2.88 -16.30 -15.69
CA PRO A 662 2.89 -15.70 -17.01
C PRO A 662 3.68 -16.56 -18.01
N ILE A 663 3.19 -16.58 -19.24
CA ILE A 663 3.92 -17.13 -20.39
C ILE A 663 4.25 -15.95 -21.29
N ALA A 664 5.52 -15.57 -21.31
CA ALA A 664 6.02 -14.51 -22.18
C ALA A 664 6.80 -15.07 -23.36
N THR A 665 7.00 -14.25 -24.40
CA THR A 665 7.83 -14.60 -25.55
C THR A 665 9.21 -14.00 -25.41
N ALA A 666 10.22 -14.60 -26.05
CA ALA A 666 11.58 -14.07 -26.00
C ALA A 666 11.69 -12.64 -26.59
N ASP A 667 10.82 -12.30 -27.56
CA ASP A 667 10.79 -10.98 -28.20
C ASP A 667 10.02 -9.94 -27.37
N ASN A 668 9.21 -10.38 -26.41
CA ASN A 668 8.44 -9.52 -25.53
C ASN A 668 8.29 -10.18 -24.13
N PRO A 669 9.30 -10.06 -23.28
CA PRO A 669 9.31 -10.73 -21.98
C PRO A 669 8.37 -10.08 -20.96
N TYR A 670 7.90 -8.85 -21.21
CA TYR A 670 7.11 -8.08 -20.26
C TYR A 670 5.60 -8.31 -20.35
N VAL A 671 5.12 -8.93 -21.44
CA VAL A 671 3.68 -9.05 -21.72
C VAL A 671 3.27 -10.53 -21.77
N PRO A 672 2.49 -11.00 -20.80
CA PRO A 672 1.97 -12.38 -20.81
C PRO A 672 1.05 -12.63 -22.01
N VAL A 673 1.24 -13.76 -22.70
CA VAL A 673 0.31 -14.20 -23.76
C VAL A 673 -0.90 -14.96 -23.20
N ASN A 674 -0.85 -15.34 -21.92
CA ASN A 674 -1.90 -16.04 -21.18
C ASN A 674 -2.61 -15.15 -20.12
N SER A 675 -2.61 -13.84 -20.33
CA SER A 675 -3.26 -12.86 -19.45
C SER A 675 -4.75 -13.24 -19.16
N PRO A 676 -5.25 -13.13 -17.90
CA PRO A 676 -4.55 -12.62 -16.72
C PRO A 676 -3.60 -13.66 -16.09
N ALA A 677 -2.40 -13.23 -15.74
CA ALA A 677 -1.36 -14.11 -15.17
C ALA A 677 -0.38 -13.30 -14.31
N ILE A 678 0.05 -13.86 -13.18
CA ILE A 678 1.06 -13.29 -12.28
C ILE A 678 2.08 -14.34 -11.88
N ASP A 679 3.36 -13.96 -11.78
CA ASP A 679 4.46 -14.86 -11.47
C ASP A 679 4.48 -15.31 -10.00
N ASP A 680 5.19 -16.42 -9.71
CA ASP A 680 5.45 -16.91 -8.36
C ASP A 680 6.81 -16.48 -7.80
N LEU A 681 7.54 -15.60 -8.48
CA LEU A 681 8.84 -15.03 -8.12
C LEU A 681 9.98 -16.05 -7.96
N MET A 682 9.79 -17.32 -8.33
CA MET A 682 10.83 -18.33 -8.24
C MET A 682 11.99 -18.08 -9.23
N SER A 683 11.73 -17.35 -10.31
CA SER A 683 12.74 -16.97 -11.31
C SER A 683 13.84 -16.04 -10.76
N LEU A 684 13.57 -15.33 -9.66
CA LEU A 684 14.53 -14.47 -8.95
C LEU A 684 15.66 -15.25 -8.23
N PHE A 685 15.51 -16.56 -8.11
CA PHE A 685 16.42 -17.40 -7.34
C PHE A 685 17.17 -18.41 -8.20
N THR A 686 18.34 -18.84 -7.70
CA THR A 686 19.11 -19.95 -8.21
C THR A 686 19.38 -20.91 -7.08
N PHE A 687 18.59 -21.98 -6.99
CA PHE A 687 18.68 -22.98 -5.91
C PHE A 687 19.66 -24.12 -6.21
N SER A 688 20.56 -23.97 -7.18
CA SER A 688 21.56 -24.98 -7.45
C SER A 688 22.47 -25.16 -6.24
N TYR A 689 22.59 -26.40 -5.78
CA TYR A 689 23.56 -26.77 -4.74
C TYR A 689 24.94 -26.29 -5.14
N GLN A 690 25.53 -25.39 -4.37
CA GLN A 690 26.96 -25.08 -4.40
C GLN A 690 27.73 -26.12 -3.61
#